data_3e319a79d432d83f8c02237de8a7ac45
#
_entry.id   3e319a79d432d83f8c02237de8a7ac45
#
_cell.length_a   1.000
_cell.length_b   1.000
_cell.length_c   1.000
_cell.angle_alpha   90.00
_cell.angle_beta   90.00
_cell.angle_gamma   90.00
#
_symmetry.space_group_name_H-M   'P 1'
#
loop_
_entity.id
_entity.type
_entity.pdbx_description
1 polymer ?
#
loop_
_entity_poly.entity_id
_entity_poly.type
_entity_poly.pdbx_seq_one_letter_code
_entity_poly.pdbx_strand_id
1 'polypeptide(L)'
;MKLIKQSLALAVALALTGCGGSESSIQSADGNDSKAGPEREDVAGQGVIRVLSNRPDLINGGDALIEVSVPDAKNARVQLNGKDIGDTLTTMEDGRLRGLITGLALGRNEVAVFAGNGSVVRKTIINHPKGGPVFSGPQVQPWNCTNTNAVDDKCNQPAEFELKYVPKSKFDLFAESFDPASPGLPGAFLPYDPENPPPSEDIAQVTTDEGVTVPYIVRVETGVINRDRYQIMSLFQPQQEWTPLSPQEQWNGKVLIHHGGNVGVSYSMGQPPNGDIAGTAPEGAEILLGDSISVALARGFVTLSTAQANLGHNVNLVTAAESLVMSKEHVIEQYGPVRYTIGTGCSGGAIAQQHIANAYPGIYQGLIVQCSYPDVWTTATQFADYNLLNEYLGNQISEDPADLLTFVESLLASPVLAVQWPALYGHLPLNPIVSDMAFFPSAEPDQENCPGLADQAEVYDPQSRPDGLRCGLVDYMASQFGERLPEVWSPNEQLLSRGFTGIPLDNTGVQYGLKALQDGVITGEQFLAVNRDIGGLDIDINFQPQRTIADPEALKNSYRTGAINTAENLANVPIIDLRGPDPGIAHDAFHSWQVRARLEETQGHAHNHVIWYGAFPLAGDTIFTTEALLVMDQWLAGIESDQDETPVPHKVIAHKPVTARDRCLSLSAPFSEEGPKAPYTGNLFYPEPQVAGLTPEQIPTLPAELGQILDVATGQVCGLDLGELGLPDIIADPLQPIADEVVEAKKLVVQTRFGTPRTVAGEAITTLNNKCQLKPVDPADYPVNILNGVYTSEGFAQKVSEIFPDGVCDYTQPPVGEVPTLTWLQYGDEQTVKTGGEPLPTSTDKVAGWASPAFGVDLNPRGDL
;
A
#
# COMPACT_ATOMS: atom_id res chain seq x y z
N MET A 1 16.90 5.07 28.85
CA MET A 1 18.08 4.41 28.29
C MET A 1 17.98 2.89 28.19
N LYS A 2 17.56 2.15 29.21
CA LYS A 2 17.41 0.68 29.07
C LYS A 2 16.22 0.28 28.21
N LEU A 3 15.10 0.98 28.29
CA LEU A 3 13.93 0.76 27.43
C LEU A 3 14.20 1.17 25.98
N ILE A 4 14.90 2.28 25.76
CA ILE A 4 15.30 2.72 24.40
C ILE A 4 16.25 1.69 23.78
N LYS A 5 17.16 1.10 24.54
CA LYS A 5 18.04 0.02 24.07
C LYS A 5 17.27 -1.27 23.72
N GLN A 6 16.20 -1.60 24.45
CA GLN A 6 15.36 -2.78 24.15
C GLN A 6 14.44 -2.56 22.96
N SER A 7 13.90 -1.37 22.81
CA SER A 7 13.05 -1.03 21.65
C SER A 7 13.87 -0.92 20.34
N LEU A 8 15.11 -0.40 20.42
CA LEU A 8 16.00 -0.36 19.25
C LEU A 8 16.48 -1.76 18.85
N ALA A 9 16.80 -2.61 19.82
CA ALA A 9 17.21 -4.01 19.54
C ALA A 9 16.07 -4.85 18.95
N LEU A 10 14.82 -4.58 19.34
CA LEU A 10 13.65 -5.29 18.82
C LEU A 10 13.31 -4.83 17.39
N ALA A 11 13.45 -3.54 17.10
CA ALA A 11 13.21 -2.98 15.77
C ALA A 11 14.24 -3.46 14.73
N VAL A 12 15.50 -3.62 15.14
CA VAL A 12 16.57 -4.13 14.26
C VAL A 12 16.43 -5.65 14.04
N ALA A 13 15.97 -6.41 15.04
CA ALA A 13 15.74 -7.86 14.91
C ALA A 13 14.57 -8.20 13.96
N LEU A 14 13.59 -7.31 13.81
CA LEU A 14 12.44 -7.51 12.90
C LEU A 14 12.78 -7.27 11.43
N ALA A 15 13.89 -6.61 11.12
CA ALA A 15 14.29 -6.31 9.75
C ALA A 15 15.14 -7.43 9.08
N LEU A 16 15.63 -8.43 9.83
CA LEU A 16 16.71 -9.31 9.39
C LEU A 16 16.33 -10.80 9.15
N THR A 17 15.03 -11.18 9.11
CA THR A 17 14.70 -12.61 8.90
C THR A 17 13.87 -12.86 7.65
N GLY A 18 14.51 -13.37 6.63
CA GLY A 18 13.84 -14.06 5.53
C GLY A 18 14.73 -14.40 4.36
N CYS A 19 15.11 -15.64 4.21
CA CYS A 19 15.57 -16.21 2.94
C CYS A 19 15.63 -17.76 2.99
N GLY A 20 15.22 -18.39 1.89
CA GLY A 20 15.57 -19.76 1.60
C GLY A 20 14.65 -20.42 0.56
N GLY A 21 15.23 -20.78 -0.55
CA GLY A 21 14.74 -21.05 -1.85
C GLY A 21 14.77 -22.49 -2.35
N SER A 22 14.47 -22.71 -3.58
CA SER A 22 15.11 -23.45 -4.70
C SER A 22 14.16 -24.12 -5.71
N GLU A 23 14.45 -24.12 -6.86
CA GLU A 23 14.58 -24.33 -8.33
C GLU A 23 13.58 -25.30 -9.03
N SER A 24 13.33 -25.28 -10.29
CA SER A 24 14.01 -25.17 -11.60
C SER A 24 13.08 -25.25 -12.85
N SER A 25 13.56 -24.64 -13.91
CA SER A 25 13.53 -24.83 -15.39
C SER A 25 12.26 -25.05 -16.24
N ILE A 26 12.15 -24.22 -17.15
CA ILE A 26 11.72 -23.67 -18.44
C ILE A 26 11.11 -24.64 -19.49
N GLN A 27 10.03 -24.19 -20.14
CA GLN A 27 9.88 -24.10 -21.60
C GLN A 27 8.70 -23.23 -22.06
N SER A 28 8.89 -22.46 -23.13
CA SER A 28 8.02 -21.44 -23.70
C SER A 28 7.04 -21.96 -24.76
N ALA A 29 5.88 -21.33 -24.92
CA ALA A 29 5.05 -21.42 -26.12
C ALA A 29 4.30 -20.11 -26.42
N ASP A 30 4.31 -19.74 -27.71
CA ASP A 30 3.88 -18.49 -28.30
C ASP A 30 2.37 -18.20 -28.22
N GLY A 31 2.06 -16.91 -28.13
CA GLY A 31 0.74 -16.35 -28.11
C GLY A 31 0.21 -15.91 -29.48
N ASN A 32 -1.08 -15.75 -29.59
CA ASN A 32 -1.72 -15.13 -30.73
C ASN A 32 -2.81 -14.14 -30.30
N ASP A 33 -2.69 -12.92 -30.79
CA ASP A 33 -3.57 -11.79 -30.56
C ASP A 33 -4.93 -11.95 -31.22
N SER A 34 -6.01 -11.56 -30.50
CA SER A 34 -7.26 -11.17 -31.12
C SER A 34 -7.90 -9.98 -30.39
N LYS A 35 -7.89 -8.83 -31.05
CA LYS A 35 -8.59 -7.60 -30.63
C LYS A 35 -10.09 -7.78 -30.72
N ALA A 36 -10.80 -7.52 -29.62
CA ALA A 36 -12.26 -7.38 -29.60
C ALA A 36 -12.62 -5.87 -29.57
N GLY A 37 -13.49 -5.45 -30.45
CA GLY A 37 -14.06 -4.10 -30.45
C GLY A 37 -15.27 -4.00 -29.51
N PRO A 38 -15.74 -2.78 -29.17
CA PRO A 38 -16.78 -2.56 -28.17
C PRO A 38 -18.14 -3.11 -28.60
N GLU A 39 -18.81 -3.80 -27.69
CA GLU A 39 -20.19 -4.27 -27.87
C GLU A 39 -21.21 -3.14 -27.65
N ARG A 40 -22.34 -3.23 -28.31
CA ARG A 40 -23.42 -2.25 -28.33
C ARG A 40 -24.13 -2.15 -26.98
N GLU A 41 -24.47 -0.93 -26.59
CA GLU A 41 -25.29 -0.58 -25.43
C GLU A 41 -26.63 -1.35 -25.39
N ASP A 42 -27.10 -1.64 -24.17
CA ASP A 42 -28.37 -2.27 -23.83
C ASP A 42 -29.56 -1.50 -24.42
N VAL A 43 -30.36 -2.17 -25.22
CA VAL A 43 -31.63 -1.64 -25.72
C VAL A 43 -32.65 -1.71 -24.58
N ALA A 44 -33.08 -0.59 -24.05
CA ALA A 44 -34.06 -0.50 -22.99
C ALA A 44 -35.32 -1.33 -23.30
N GLY A 45 -35.63 -2.31 -22.42
CA GLY A 45 -36.81 -3.15 -22.48
C GLY A 45 -36.61 -4.63 -22.90
N GLN A 46 -35.37 -5.06 -23.20
CA GLN A 46 -35.09 -6.46 -23.54
C GLN A 46 -34.58 -7.32 -22.38
N GLY A 47 -34.11 -6.69 -21.29
CA GLY A 47 -33.50 -7.36 -20.14
C GLY A 47 -31.96 -7.25 -20.14
N VAL A 48 -31.34 -7.69 -19.06
CA VAL A 48 -29.90 -7.58 -18.84
C VAL A 48 -29.36 -8.84 -18.16
N ILE A 49 -28.12 -9.23 -18.52
CA ILE A 49 -27.29 -10.22 -17.81
C ILE A 49 -26.13 -9.46 -17.17
N ARG A 50 -26.00 -9.56 -15.85
CA ARG A 50 -24.86 -9.01 -15.09
C ARG A 50 -23.98 -10.15 -14.62
N VAL A 51 -22.68 -9.97 -14.71
CA VAL A 51 -21.70 -10.84 -14.07
C VAL A 51 -21.30 -10.14 -12.78
N LEU A 52 -21.52 -10.76 -11.63
CA LEU A 52 -21.35 -10.15 -10.31
C LEU A 52 -19.96 -10.41 -9.71
N SER A 53 -19.31 -11.50 -10.14
CA SER A 53 -18.00 -11.92 -9.62
C SER A 53 -16.90 -10.93 -9.94
N ASN A 54 -16.85 -10.49 -11.19
CA ASN A 54 -15.83 -9.59 -11.73
C ASN A 54 -16.34 -8.97 -13.04
N ARG A 55 -15.54 -8.14 -13.69
CA ARG A 55 -15.77 -7.72 -15.07
C ARG A 55 -15.88 -8.96 -15.97
N PRO A 56 -16.82 -9.00 -16.89
CA PRO A 56 -17.04 -10.16 -17.76
C PRO A 56 -15.82 -10.53 -18.62
N ASP A 57 -14.93 -9.57 -18.88
CA ASP A 57 -13.69 -9.77 -19.63
C ASP A 57 -12.51 -10.27 -18.77
N LEU A 58 -12.66 -10.34 -17.44
CA LEU A 58 -11.62 -10.70 -16.49
C LEU A 58 -11.97 -11.87 -15.57
N ILE A 59 -12.96 -12.68 -15.92
CA ILE A 59 -13.33 -13.87 -15.15
C ILE A 59 -12.19 -14.90 -15.20
N ASN A 60 -11.97 -15.61 -14.10
CA ASN A 60 -10.93 -16.63 -13.99
C ASN A 60 -11.45 -17.92 -13.30
N GLY A 61 -10.70 -19.00 -13.45
CA GLY A 61 -10.98 -20.24 -12.70
C GLY A 61 -12.13 -21.09 -13.20
N GLY A 62 -12.96 -20.57 -14.08
CA GLY A 62 -14.02 -21.34 -14.75
C GLY A 62 -15.43 -21.18 -14.18
N ASP A 63 -15.59 -20.31 -13.19
CA ASP A 63 -16.88 -20.05 -12.53
C ASP A 63 -17.25 -18.56 -12.68
N ALA A 64 -18.52 -18.20 -12.53
CA ALA A 64 -18.99 -16.83 -12.44
C ALA A 64 -20.36 -16.74 -11.77
N LEU A 65 -20.51 -15.85 -10.81
CA LEU A 65 -21.81 -15.49 -10.25
C LEU A 65 -22.52 -14.52 -11.20
N ILE A 66 -23.69 -14.90 -11.72
CA ILE A 66 -24.46 -14.07 -12.64
C ILE A 66 -25.82 -13.70 -12.08
N GLU A 67 -26.33 -12.56 -12.54
CA GLU A 67 -27.70 -12.10 -12.30
C GLU A 67 -28.37 -11.82 -13.61
N VAL A 68 -29.62 -12.29 -13.76
CA VAL A 68 -30.43 -12.11 -14.96
C VAL A 68 -31.73 -11.38 -14.63
N SER A 69 -31.93 -10.25 -15.27
CA SER A 69 -33.16 -9.47 -15.19
C SER A 69 -33.82 -9.42 -16.57
N VAL A 70 -34.87 -10.21 -16.78
CA VAL A 70 -35.60 -10.29 -18.03
C VAL A 70 -37.10 -10.35 -17.78
N PRO A 71 -37.94 -9.92 -18.74
CA PRO A 71 -39.40 -10.12 -18.64
C PRO A 71 -39.77 -11.58 -18.52
N ASP A 72 -40.64 -11.92 -17.57
CA ASP A 72 -41.08 -13.29 -17.32
C ASP A 72 -39.90 -14.27 -17.06
N ALA A 73 -39.01 -13.84 -16.14
CA ALA A 73 -37.79 -14.58 -15.81
C ALA A 73 -38.06 -16.02 -15.34
N LYS A 74 -39.21 -16.30 -14.70
CA LYS A 74 -39.60 -17.65 -14.27
C LYS A 74 -39.74 -18.67 -15.43
N ASN A 75 -40.06 -18.19 -16.62
CA ASN A 75 -40.16 -19.01 -17.82
C ASN A 75 -38.94 -18.82 -18.76
N ALA A 76 -37.92 -18.16 -18.30
CA ALA A 76 -36.69 -17.96 -19.07
C ALA A 76 -35.87 -19.25 -19.13
N ARG A 77 -35.26 -19.49 -20.30
CA ARG A 77 -34.28 -20.57 -20.50
C ARG A 77 -32.89 -19.92 -20.60
N VAL A 78 -31.96 -20.38 -19.79
CA VAL A 78 -30.58 -19.86 -19.76
C VAL A 78 -29.65 -20.93 -20.32
N GLN A 79 -28.77 -20.51 -21.22
CA GLN A 79 -27.76 -21.37 -21.83
C GLN A 79 -26.36 -20.81 -21.69
N LEU A 80 -25.40 -21.69 -21.41
CA LEU A 80 -23.96 -21.43 -21.49
C LEU A 80 -23.40 -22.20 -22.71
N ASN A 81 -22.86 -21.49 -23.70
CA ASN A 81 -22.31 -22.07 -24.92
C ASN A 81 -23.30 -23.02 -25.63
N GLY A 82 -24.58 -22.67 -25.62
CA GLY A 82 -25.66 -23.44 -26.19
C GLY A 82 -26.21 -24.61 -25.34
N LYS A 83 -25.59 -24.91 -24.19
CA LYS A 83 -26.05 -25.91 -23.22
C LYS A 83 -26.96 -25.26 -22.20
N ASP A 84 -28.10 -25.87 -21.92
CA ASP A 84 -29.06 -25.41 -20.90
C ASP A 84 -28.42 -25.50 -19.49
N ILE A 85 -28.50 -24.39 -18.72
CA ILE A 85 -28.01 -24.26 -17.36
C ILE A 85 -29.10 -23.68 -16.42
N GLY A 86 -30.34 -23.71 -16.81
CA GLY A 86 -31.46 -23.15 -16.04
C GLY A 86 -31.55 -23.66 -14.60
N ASP A 87 -31.19 -24.91 -14.38
CA ASP A 87 -31.24 -25.56 -13.09
C ASP A 87 -30.19 -24.99 -12.09
N THR A 88 -29.20 -24.22 -12.58
CA THR A 88 -28.15 -23.60 -11.74
C THR A 88 -28.56 -22.22 -11.24
N LEU A 89 -29.68 -21.66 -11.72
CA LEU A 89 -30.15 -20.33 -11.32
C LEU A 89 -31.37 -20.43 -10.42
N THR A 90 -31.36 -19.63 -9.37
CA THR A 90 -32.45 -19.48 -8.40
C THR A 90 -33.22 -18.20 -8.67
N THR A 91 -34.57 -18.27 -8.60
CA THR A 91 -35.41 -17.09 -8.70
C THR A 91 -35.37 -16.34 -7.35
N MET A 92 -34.90 -15.10 -7.36
CA MET A 92 -34.89 -14.22 -6.21
C MET A 92 -36.29 -13.68 -5.92
N GLU A 93 -36.49 -13.09 -4.72
CA GLU A 93 -37.81 -12.56 -4.30
C GLU A 93 -38.36 -11.47 -5.22
N ASP A 94 -37.48 -10.69 -5.84
CA ASP A 94 -37.83 -9.64 -6.79
C ASP A 94 -38.05 -10.13 -8.23
N GLY A 95 -37.96 -11.45 -8.44
CA GLY A 95 -38.19 -12.11 -9.70
C GLY A 95 -37.00 -12.18 -10.64
N ARG A 96 -35.83 -11.67 -10.27
CA ARG A 96 -34.57 -11.88 -10.98
C ARG A 96 -34.08 -13.31 -10.79
N LEU A 97 -33.24 -13.80 -11.72
CA LEU A 97 -32.53 -15.06 -11.55
C LEU A 97 -31.10 -14.78 -11.15
N ARG A 98 -30.59 -15.52 -10.16
CA ARG A 98 -29.20 -15.47 -9.78
C ARG A 98 -28.63 -16.87 -9.62
N GLY A 99 -27.36 -17.07 -10.01
CA GLY A 99 -26.72 -18.37 -9.87
C GLY A 99 -25.23 -18.32 -10.14
N LEU A 100 -24.52 -19.27 -9.55
CA LEU A 100 -23.12 -19.53 -9.85
C LEU A 100 -23.06 -20.47 -11.05
N ILE A 101 -22.65 -19.95 -12.19
CA ILE A 101 -22.41 -20.80 -13.38
C ILE A 101 -20.98 -21.35 -13.29
N THR A 102 -20.83 -22.62 -13.68
CA THR A 102 -19.55 -23.32 -13.62
C THR A 102 -19.20 -23.95 -14.96
N GLY A 103 -17.93 -24.30 -15.16
CA GLY A 103 -17.47 -24.98 -16.37
C GLY A 103 -17.33 -24.07 -17.59
N LEU A 104 -16.99 -22.78 -17.34
CA LEU A 104 -16.55 -21.87 -18.39
C LEU A 104 -15.29 -22.41 -19.07
N ALA A 105 -15.29 -22.49 -20.38
CA ALA A 105 -14.09 -22.84 -21.15
C ALA A 105 -13.08 -21.69 -21.09
N LEU A 106 -11.79 -21.97 -21.22
CA LEU A 106 -10.79 -20.92 -21.37
C LEU A 106 -11.09 -20.08 -22.61
N GLY A 107 -10.95 -18.76 -22.48
CA GLY A 107 -11.29 -17.79 -23.50
C GLY A 107 -12.79 -17.45 -23.52
N ARG A 108 -13.32 -17.22 -24.70
CA ARG A 108 -14.68 -16.67 -24.91
C ARG A 108 -15.79 -17.69 -24.63
N ASN A 109 -16.74 -17.28 -23.77
CA ASN A 109 -17.99 -18.00 -23.48
C ASN A 109 -19.19 -17.11 -23.78
N GLU A 110 -20.34 -17.68 -24.12
CA GLU A 110 -21.60 -16.96 -24.32
C GLU A 110 -22.67 -17.46 -23.34
N VAL A 111 -23.21 -16.55 -22.54
CA VAL A 111 -24.45 -16.77 -21.79
C VAL A 111 -25.59 -16.18 -22.59
N ALA A 112 -26.59 -17.01 -22.93
CA ALA A 112 -27.77 -16.61 -23.67
C ALA A 112 -29.02 -16.86 -22.83
N VAL A 113 -29.86 -15.84 -22.68
CA VAL A 113 -31.14 -15.90 -21.96
C VAL A 113 -32.28 -15.72 -22.95
N PHE A 114 -33.15 -16.73 -23.04
CA PHE A 114 -34.38 -16.72 -23.83
C PHE A 114 -35.53 -16.44 -22.86
N ALA A 115 -35.97 -15.20 -22.79
CA ALA A 115 -37.07 -14.79 -21.91
C ALA A 115 -38.43 -15.37 -22.34
N GLY A 116 -39.36 -15.47 -21.37
CA GLY A 116 -40.70 -16.02 -21.62
C GLY A 116 -41.52 -15.23 -22.65
N ASN A 117 -41.21 -13.95 -22.87
CA ASN A 117 -41.84 -13.12 -23.90
C ASN A 117 -41.23 -13.29 -25.31
N GLY A 118 -40.22 -14.16 -25.46
CA GLY A 118 -39.53 -14.46 -26.72
C GLY A 118 -38.33 -13.54 -27.03
N SER A 119 -37.99 -12.57 -26.15
CA SER A 119 -36.77 -11.80 -26.30
C SER A 119 -35.52 -12.64 -25.93
N VAL A 120 -34.38 -12.30 -26.52
CA VAL A 120 -33.09 -12.98 -26.27
C VAL A 120 -32.05 -11.97 -25.90
N VAL A 121 -31.42 -12.19 -24.75
CA VAL A 121 -30.29 -11.38 -24.28
C VAL A 121 -29.05 -12.26 -24.25
N ARG A 122 -27.90 -11.70 -24.61
CA ARG A 122 -26.61 -12.40 -24.62
C ARG A 122 -25.55 -11.60 -23.90
N LYS A 123 -24.65 -12.30 -23.21
CA LYS A 123 -23.46 -11.72 -22.60
C LYS A 123 -22.26 -12.59 -22.90
N THR A 124 -21.19 -11.97 -23.34
CA THR A 124 -19.91 -12.64 -23.49
C THR A 124 -19.17 -12.60 -22.16
N ILE A 125 -18.56 -13.70 -21.77
CA ILE A 125 -17.67 -13.85 -20.63
C ILE A 125 -16.35 -14.38 -21.16
N ILE A 126 -15.24 -13.73 -20.80
CA ILE A 126 -13.90 -14.23 -21.10
C ILE A 126 -13.33 -14.84 -19.81
N ASN A 127 -13.04 -16.14 -19.87
CA ASN A 127 -12.50 -16.89 -18.75
C ASN A 127 -11.00 -17.09 -18.90
N HIS A 128 -10.25 -16.71 -17.87
CA HIS A 128 -8.79 -16.83 -17.78
C HIS A 128 -8.39 -18.03 -16.89
N PRO A 129 -7.13 -18.50 -16.96
CA PRO A 129 -6.66 -19.56 -16.09
C PRO A 129 -6.65 -19.15 -14.62
N LYS A 130 -6.98 -20.05 -13.71
CA LYS A 130 -6.89 -19.83 -12.26
C LYS A 130 -5.48 -19.46 -11.79
N GLY A 131 -4.44 -20.00 -12.43
CA GLY A 131 -3.05 -19.65 -12.19
C GLY A 131 -2.58 -18.36 -12.88
N GLY A 132 -3.48 -17.62 -13.57
CA GLY A 132 -3.14 -16.40 -14.32
C GLY A 132 -2.30 -16.70 -15.59
N PRO A 133 -1.89 -15.65 -16.30
CA PRO A 133 -2.26 -14.25 -16.08
C PRO A 133 -3.68 -13.94 -16.56
N VAL A 134 -4.26 -12.85 -16.05
CA VAL A 134 -5.54 -12.30 -16.55
C VAL A 134 -5.26 -11.05 -17.39
N PHE A 135 -4.49 -10.09 -16.86
CA PHE A 135 -4.13 -8.86 -17.58
C PHE A 135 -2.66 -8.45 -17.39
N SER A 136 -1.89 -9.09 -16.50
CA SER A 136 -0.51 -8.70 -16.19
C SER A 136 0.49 -9.03 -17.29
N GLY A 137 0.08 -9.77 -18.33
CA GLY A 137 0.99 -10.25 -19.37
C GLY A 137 1.88 -11.42 -18.90
N PRO A 138 3.08 -11.59 -19.45
CA PRO A 138 3.97 -12.68 -19.07
C PRO A 138 4.31 -12.65 -17.59
N GLN A 139 4.08 -13.78 -16.91
CA GLN A 139 4.42 -13.92 -15.50
C GLN A 139 5.93 -14.06 -15.32
N VAL A 140 6.47 -13.51 -14.24
CA VAL A 140 7.89 -13.58 -13.87
C VAL A 140 8.37 -15.05 -13.85
N GLN A 141 9.57 -15.28 -14.39
CA GLN A 141 10.24 -16.57 -14.44
C GLN A 141 11.70 -16.41 -13.99
N PRO A 142 12.30 -17.46 -13.41
CA PRO A 142 11.69 -18.77 -13.06
C PRO A 142 10.63 -18.64 -11.96
N TRP A 143 9.82 -19.66 -11.72
CA TRP A 143 8.86 -19.69 -10.63
C TRP A 143 8.82 -21.08 -9.99
N ASN A 144 8.96 -21.13 -8.68
CA ASN A 144 9.06 -22.38 -7.93
C ASN A 144 7.80 -22.64 -7.09
N CYS A 145 7.13 -23.73 -7.38
CA CYS A 145 6.02 -24.22 -6.56
C CYS A 145 6.56 -24.90 -5.30
N THR A 146 6.31 -24.28 -4.14
CA THR A 146 6.75 -24.83 -2.85
C THR A 146 5.72 -25.74 -2.20
N ASN A 147 4.52 -25.89 -2.80
CA ASN A 147 3.49 -26.80 -2.35
C ASN A 147 3.70 -28.21 -2.90
N THR A 148 3.52 -29.22 -2.05
CA THR A 148 3.70 -30.64 -2.42
C THR A 148 2.51 -31.21 -3.21
N ASN A 149 1.37 -30.50 -3.21
CA ASN A 149 0.10 -30.91 -3.81
C ASN A 149 -0.21 -30.17 -5.10
N ALA A 150 0.78 -29.48 -5.70
CA ALA A 150 0.59 -28.81 -6.99
C ALA A 150 0.16 -29.80 -8.07
N VAL A 151 -0.88 -29.44 -8.81
CA VAL A 151 -1.43 -30.26 -9.92
C VAL A 151 -0.92 -29.84 -11.28
N ASP A 152 -0.25 -28.68 -11.37
CA ASP A 152 0.34 -28.12 -12.58
C ASP A 152 1.51 -27.15 -12.29
N ASP A 153 2.11 -26.59 -13.34
CA ASP A 153 3.22 -25.64 -13.31
C ASP A 153 2.81 -24.22 -12.84
N LYS A 154 1.53 -23.98 -12.62
CA LYS A 154 0.97 -22.78 -12.01
C LYS A 154 0.71 -22.95 -10.51
N CYS A 155 1.27 -24.00 -9.93
CA CYS A 155 1.15 -24.33 -8.51
C CYS A 155 -0.30 -24.55 -8.03
N ASN A 156 -1.27 -24.69 -8.94
CA ASN A 156 -2.66 -24.88 -8.57
C ASN A 156 -2.83 -26.11 -7.68
N GLN A 157 -3.67 -25.96 -6.65
CA GLN A 157 -4.10 -27.02 -5.74
C GLN A 157 -5.55 -26.78 -5.31
N PRO A 158 -6.27 -27.83 -4.85
CA PRO A 158 -7.55 -27.63 -4.16
C PRO A 158 -7.37 -26.76 -2.92
N ALA A 159 -8.37 -25.95 -2.61
CA ALA A 159 -8.37 -25.18 -1.37
C ALA A 159 -8.44 -26.12 -0.15
N GLU A 160 -7.71 -25.75 0.90
CA GLU A 160 -7.71 -26.45 2.18
C GLU A 160 -8.49 -25.61 3.19
N PHE A 161 -9.21 -26.29 4.09
CA PHE A 161 -10.06 -25.65 5.07
C PHE A 161 -9.71 -26.11 6.48
N GLU A 162 -9.53 -25.14 7.37
CA GLU A 162 -9.37 -25.40 8.80
C GLU A 162 -10.45 -24.65 9.58
N LEU A 163 -10.83 -25.22 10.72
CA LEU A 163 -11.68 -24.52 11.69
C LEU A 163 -10.84 -24.16 12.91
N LYS A 164 -11.04 -22.94 13.39
CA LYS A 164 -10.41 -22.43 14.61
C LYS A 164 -11.46 -21.74 15.47
N TYR A 165 -11.18 -21.59 16.76
CA TYR A 165 -12.04 -20.85 17.67
C TYR A 165 -11.24 -19.98 18.62
N VAL A 166 -11.87 -18.97 19.18
CA VAL A 166 -11.31 -18.14 20.25
C VAL A 166 -11.84 -18.65 21.60
N PRO A 167 -10.95 -19.09 22.52
CA PRO A 167 -11.37 -19.46 23.88
C PRO A 167 -11.93 -18.25 24.63
N LYS A 168 -13.02 -18.47 25.36
CA LYS A 168 -13.65 -17.43 26.19
C LYS A 168 -12.67 -16.81 27.17
N SER A 169 -11.81 -17.61 27.80
CA SER A 169 -10.80 -17.14 28.74
C SER A 169 -9.78 -16.16 28.11
N LYS A 170 -9.51 -16.27 26.81
CA LYS A 170 -8.65 -15.32 26.08
C LYS A 170 -9.42 -14.10 25.60
N PHE A 171 -10.68 -14.25 25.25
CA PHE A 171 -11.54 -13.17 24.80
C PHE A 171 -11.95 -12.25 25.95
N ASP A 172 -12.29 -12.79 27.12
CA ASP A 172 -12.64 -12.03 28.32
C ASP A 172 -11.46 -11.17 28.83
N LEU A 173 -10.21 -11.61 28.61
CA LEU A 173 -9.00 -10.83 28.88
C LEU A 173 -8.92 -9.55 28.03
N PHE A 174 -9.45 -9.58 26.82
CA PHE A 174 -9.57 -8.39 25.97
C PHE A 174 -10.64 -7.42 26.45
N ALA A 175 -11.69 -7.92 27.11
CA ALA A 175 -12.79 -7.10 27.58
C ALA A 175 -12.54 -6.47 28.95
N GLU A 176 -11.72 -7.08 29.81
CA GLU A 176 -11.56 -6.68 31.22
C GLU A 176 -10.13 -6.34 31.64
N SER A 177 -9.11 -6.90 31.01
CA SER A 177 -7.70 -6.57 31.27
C SER A 177 -6.80 -7.19 30.20
N PHE A 178 -5.98 -6.36 29.59
CA PHE A 178 -4.99 -6.81 28.64
C PHE A 178 -3.81 -7.47 29.39
N ASP A 179 -3.52 -8.74 29.08
CA ASP A 179 -2.35 -9.44 29.58
C ASP A 179 -1.23 -9.39 28.51
N PRO A 180 -0.12 -8.66 28.74
CA PRO A 180 0.99 -8.62 27.81
C PRO A 180 1.68 -9.97 27.59
N ALA A 181 1.42 -10.97 28.42
CA ALA A 181 1.90 -12.34 28.23
C ALA A 181 0.95 -13.19 27.37
N SER A 182 -0.24 -12.69 27.06
CA SER A 182 -1.19 -13.32 26.15
C SER A 182 -1.30 -12.47 24.90
N PRO A 183 -0.54 -12.80 23.86
CA PRO A 183 -0.53 -12.03 22.62
C PRO A 183 -1.92 -11.94 22.02
N GLY A 184 -2.13 -10.83 21.30
CA GLY A 184 -3.37 -10.48 20.63
C GLY A 184 -4.04 -11.61 19.89
N LEU A 185 -5.25 -11.40 19.45
CA LEU A 185 -6.15 -12.42 18.93
C LEU A 185 -5.59 -13.37 17.85
N PRO A 186 -4.63 -13.05 16.97
CA PRO A 186 -4.05 -14.06 16.08
C PRO A 186 -3.45 -15.26 16.82
N GLY A 187 -2.79 -15.05 17.96
CA GLY A 187 -2.32 -16.12 18.84
C GLY A 187 -3.43 -16.76 19.70
N ALA A 188 -4.65 -16.19 19.68
CA ALA A 188 -5.77 -16.73 20.45
C ALA A 188 -6.58 -17.79 19.70
N PHE A 189 -6.42 -17.90 18.38
CA PHE A 189 -7.12 -18.90 17.58
C PHE A 189 -6.56 -20.29 17.82
N LEU A 190 -7.38 -21.17 18.42
CA LEU A 190 -7.06 -22.58 18.63
C LEU A 190 -7.78 -23.46 17.59
N PRO A 191 -7.20 -24.62 17.23
CA PRO A 191 -7.87 -25.57 16.35
C PRO A 191 -9.24 -25.99 16.90
N TYR A 192 -10.25 -26.02 16.03
CA TYR A 192 -11.60 -26.48 16.36
C TYR A 192 -11.91 -27.78 15.62
N ASP A 193 -12.20 -28.83 16.35
CA ASP A 193 -12.62 -30.12 15.78
C ASP A 193 -14.14 -30.24 15.91
N PRO A 194 -14.91 -30.22 14.80
CA PRO A 194 -16.36 -30.34 14.86
C PRO A 194 -16.86 -31.72 15.31
N GLU A 195 -16.00 -32.75 15.26
CA GLU A 195 -16.33 -34.09 15.78
C GLU A 195 -16.10 -34.19 17.29
N ASN A 196 -15.17 -33.39 17.85
CA ASN A 196 -14.86 -33.31 19.27
C ASN A 196 -14.77 -31.85 19.71
N PRO A 197 -15.87 -31.08 19.66
CA PRO A 197 -15.83 -29.66 19.94
C PRO A 197 -15.52 -29.40 21.44
N PRO A 198 -14.82 -28.27 21.75
CA PRO A 198 -14.68 -27.83 23.12
C PRO A 198 -16.08 -27.52 23.70
N PRO A 199 -16.23 -27.53 25.06
CA PRO A 199 -17.48 -27.13 25.69
C PRO A 199 -17.94 -25.75 25.19
N SER A 200 -19.24 -25.59 24.91
CA SER A 200 -19.75 -24.33 24.33
C SER A 200 -19.54 -23.12 25.26
N GLU A 201 -19.47 -23.34 26.57
CA GLU A 201 -19.15 -22.32 27.58
C GLU A 201 -17.70 -21.82 27.50
N ASP A 202 -16.81 -22.60 26.90
CA ASP A 202 -15.39 -22.27 26.74
C ASP A 202 -15.10 -21.52 25.41
N ILE A 203 -16.08 -21.40 24.52
CA ILE A 203 -15.97 -20.67 23.27
C ILE A 203 -16.48 -19.24 23.45
N ALA A 204 -15.70 -18.24 23.06
CA ALA A 204 -16.12 -16.85 23.05
C ALA A 204 -17.37 -16.66 22.17
N GLN A 205 -18.21 -15.70 22.53
CA GLN A 205 -19.37 -15.28 21.74
C GLN A 205 -19.10 -13.88 21.19
N VAL A 206 -19.46 -13.66 19.94
CA VAL A 206 -19.39 -12.34 19.30
C VAL A 206 -20.73 -11.95 18.71
N THR A 207 -21.00 -10.65 18.69
CA THR A 207 -22.19 -10.09 18.05
C THR A 207 -21.74 -9.24 16.88
N THR A 208 -22.15 -9.62 15.69
CA THR A 208 -21.77 -8.95 14.45
C THR A 208 -22.50 -7.62 14.26
N ASP A 209 -22.09 -6.84 13.27
CA ASP A 209 -22.74 -5.58 12.89
C ASP A 209 -24.22 -5.75 12.52
N GLU A 210 -24.60 -6.92 12.01
CA GLU A 210 -25.99 -7.26 11.68
C GLU A 210 -26.80 -7.71 12.94
N GLY A 211 -26.18 -7.67 14.12
CA GLY A 211 -26.82 -8.05 15.41
C GLY A 211 -26.92 -9.56 15.62
N VAL A 212 -26.22 -10.36 14.85
CA VAL A 212 -26.22 -11.81 14.97
C VAL A 212 -25.16 -12.24 15.99
N THR A 213 -25.60 -12.93 17.06
CA THR A 213 -24.69 -13.45 18.10
C THR A 213 -24.37 -14.92 17.81
N VAL A 214 -23.07 -15.22 17.67
CA VAL A 214 -22.59 -16.58 17.33
C VAL A 214 -21.33 -16.92 18.13
N PRO A 215 -21.06 -18.24 18.32
CA PRO A 215 -19.75 -18.68 18.78
C PRO A 215 -18.63 -18.16 17.88
N TYR A 216 -17.53 -17.69 18.48
CA TYR A 216 -16.39 -17.17 17.72
C TYR A 216 -15.57 -18.34 17.13
N ILE A 217 -16.14 -18.96 16.13
CA ILE A 217 -15.51 -20.01 15.32
C ILE A 217 -15.25 -19.41 13.94
N VAL A 218 -14.05 -19.61 13.43
CA VAL A 218 -13.63 -19.14 12.11
C VAL A 218 -13.29 -20.31 11.22
N ARG A 219 -13.63 -20.19 9.94
CA ARG A 219 -13.08 -21.03 8.88
C ARG A 219 -11.92 -20.29 8.23
N VAL A 220 -10.78 -20.97 8.15
CA VAL A 220 -9.61 -20.53 7.42
C VAL A 220 -9.55 -21.34 6.14
N GLU A 221 -9.64 -20.67 5.02
CA GLU A 221 -9.44 -21.23 3.69
C GLU A 221 -8.07 -20.79 3.19
N THR A 222 -7.25 -21.75 2.75
CA THR A 222 -5.95 -21.50 2.12
C THR A 222 -5.91 -22.21 0.78
N GLY A 223 -5.48 -21.51 -0.26
CA GLY A 223 -5.39 -22.08 -1.60
C GLY A 223 -4.39 -21.33 -2.46
N VAL A 224 -4.49 -21.55 -3.78
CA VAL A 224 -3.62 -20.93 -4.79
C VAL A 224 -4.48 -20.20 -5.82
N ILE A 225 -4.18 -18.93 -6.02
CA ILE A 225 -4.71 -18.07 -7.08
C ILE A 225 -3.53 -17.29 -7.66
N ASN A 226 -3.51 -17.12 -8.99
CA ASN A 226 -2.43 -16.45 -9.69
C ASN A 226 -1.04 -17.04 -9.32
N ARG A 227 -0.95 -18.38 -9.27
CA ARG A 227 0.23 -19.20 -8.94
C ARG A 227 0.81 -19.02 -7.53
N ASP A 228 0.13 -18.29 -6.64
CA ASP A 228 0.63 -18.04 -5.28
C ASP A 228 -0.47 -18.24 -4.23
N ARG A 229 -0.08 -18.27 -2.96
CA ARG A 229 -1.01 -18.56 -1.86
C ARG A 229 -1.89 -17.37 -1.54
N TYR A 230 -3.15 -17.68 -1.22
CA TYR A 230 -4.08 -16.77 -0.56
C TYR A 230 -4.58 -17.39 0.73
N GLN A 231 -5.10 -16.53 1.62
CA GLN A 231 -5.84 -16.94 2.80
C GLN A 231 -7.13 -16.12 2.92
N ILE A 232 -8.23 -16.78 3.22
CA ILE A 232 -9.51 -16.16 3.54
C ILE A 232 -9.96 -16.68 4.89
N MET A 233 -10.40 -15.76 5.77
CA MET A 233 -10.98 -16.14 7.06
C MET A 233 -12.38 -15.56 7.17
N SER A 234 -13.27 -16.29 7.81
CA SER A 234 -14.66 -15.86 8.05
C SER A 234 -15.20 -16.45 9.35
N LEU A 235 -16.08 -15.72 10.05
CA LEU A 235 -16.94 -16.36 11.06
C LEU A 235 -17.72 -17.48 10.39
N PHE A 236 -17.73 -18.65 10.98
CA PHE A 236 -18.32 -19.84 10.38
C PHE A 236 -19.03 -20.71 11.39
N GLN A 237 -20.27 -21.07 11.09
CA GLN A 237 -21.03 -22.00 11.91
C GLN A 237 -21.04 -23.38 11.25
N PRO A 238 -20.30 -24.37 11.78
CA PRO A 238 -20.05 -25.66 11.09
C PRO A 238 -21.31 -26.46 10.78
N GLN A 239 -22.42 -26.17 11.44
CA GLN A 239 -23.71 -26.88 11.27
C GLN A 239 -24.61 -26.22 10.21
N GLN A 240 -24.17 -25.13 9.60
CA GLN A 240 -24.95 -24.38 8.61
C GLN A 240 -24.22 -24.41 7.25
N GLU A 241 -25.01 -24.54 6.19
CA GLU A 241 -24.48 -24.41 4.85
C GLU A 241 -24.17 -22.94 4.52
N TRP A 242 -23.14 -22.72 3.71
CA TRP A 242 -22.79 -21.43 3.17
C TRP A 242 -22.62 -21.53 1.65
N THR A 243 -23.43 -20.81 0.93
CA THR A 243 -23.31 -20.67 -0.53
C THR A 243 -23.33 -19.19 -0.92
N PRO A 244 -22.84 -18.82 -2.11
CA PRO A 244 -22.87 -17.40 -2.55
C PRO A 244 -24.29 -16.85 -2.71
N LEU A 245 -25.30 -17.72 -2.82
CA LEU A 245 -26.71 -17.32 -2.91
C LEU A 245 -27.43 -17.32 -1.56
N SER A 246 -26.85 -17.98 -0.57
CA SER A 246 -27.35 -18.07 0.80
C SER A 246 -26.17 -18.07 1.77
N PRO A 247 -25.49 -16.91 1.95
CA PRO A 247 -24.43 -16.79 2.95
C PRO A 247 -24.99 -16.95 4.35
N GLN A 248 -24.13 -17.35 5.29
CA GLN A 248 -24.54 -17.42 6.71
C GLN A 248 -24.82 -16.02 7.27
N GLU A 249 -25.84 -15.91 8.13
CA GLU A 249 -26.39 -14.65 8.61
C GLU A 249 -25.38 -13.73 9.35
N GLN A 250 -24.32 -14.30 9.93
CA GLN A 250 -23.30 -13.52 10.61
C GLN A 250 -22.37 -12.75 9.66
N TRP A 251 -22.37 -13.05 8.37
CA TRP A 251 -21.58 -12.27 7.41
C TRP A 251 -22.27 -10.95 7.07
N ASN A 252 -21.54 -9.85 7.21
CA ASN A 252 -22.05 -8.51 6.96
C ASN A 252 -21.84 -8.01 5.51
N GLY A 253 -21.32 -8.85 4.61
CA GLY A 253 -21.04 -8.48 3.22
C GLY A 253 -19.79 -7.62 3.02
N LYS A 254 -18.93 -7.49 4.04
CA LYS A 254 -17.76 -6.62 4.01
C LYS A 254 -16.48 -7.46 3.95
N VAL A 255 -15.44 -6.90 3.33
CA VAL A 255 -14.13 -7.56 3.21
C VAL A 255 -13.04 -6.65 3.75
N LEU A 256 -12.16 -7.18 4.59
CA LEU A 256 -10.91 -6.57 4.99
C LEU A 256 -9.76 -7.27 4.26
N ILE A 257 -9.02 -6.53 3.44
CA ILE A 257 -7.78 -7.02 2.83
C ILE A 257 -6.61 -6.50 3.63
N HIS A 258 -5.79 -7.41 4.15
CA HIS A 258 -4.60 -7.05 4.91
C HIS A 258 -3.32 -7.37 4.14
N HIS A 259 -2.36 -6.47 4.24
CA HIS A 259 -1.07 -6.51 3.54
C HIS A 259 0.06 -6.57 4.54
N GLY A 260 1.09 -7.35 4.21
CA GLY A 260 2.35 -7.36 4.96
C GLY A 260 3.23 -6.16 4.63
N GLY A 261 4.15 -5.86 5.50
CA GLY A 261 5.18 -4.85 5.31
C GLY A 261 6.30 -5.28 4.37
N ASN A 262 7.35 -4.44 4.32
CA ASN A 262 8.55 -4.63 3.50
C ASN A 262 8.33 -4.42 1.98
N VAL A 263 9.45 -4.40 1.22
CA VAL A 263 9.48 -4.34 -0.26
C VAL A 263 10.53 -5.35 -0.72
N GLY A 264 10.19 -6.19 -1.68
CA GLY A 264 11.09 -7.25 -2.13
C GLY A 264 10.62 -7.96 -3.39
N VAL A 265 11.35 -9.00 -3.73
CA VAL A 265 11.09 -9.87 -4.87
C VAL A 265 11.12 -11.33 -4.43
N SER A 266 10.45 -12.21 -5.16
CA SER A 266 10.57 -13.65 -4.97
C SER A 266 10.28 -14.39 -6.27
N TYR A 267 10.96 -15.52 -6.42
CA TYR A 267 10.80 -16.46 -7.55
C TYR A 267 10.14 -17.77 -7.12
N SER A 268 9.44 -17.77 -6.00
CA SER A 268 8.68 -18.91 -5.51
C SER A 268 7.37 -18.47 -4.85
N MET A 269 6.50 -19.44 -4.59
CA MET A 269 5.32 -19.21 -3.77
C MET A 269 5.68 -18.69 -2.39
N GLY A 270 4.99 -17.61 -1.95
CA GLY A 270 5.09 -17.02 -0.64
C GLY A 270 4.03 -17.52 0.36
N GLN A 271 3.99 -16.85 1.51
CA GLN A 271 2.92 -16.99 2.49
C GLN A 271 2.05 -15.72 2.44
N PRO A 272 0.72 -15.87 2.50
CA PRO A 272 -0.16 -14.71 2.66
C PRO A 272 0.16 -14.03 4.00
N PRO A 273 0.14 -12.70 4.07
CA PRO A 273 0.24 -11.98 5.33
C PRO A 273 -0.82 -12.46 6.35
N ASN A 274 -0.44 -12.53 7.62
CA ASN A 274 -1.34 -12.92 8.71
C ASN A 274 -1.54 -11.84 9.76
N GLY A 275 -1.05 -10.63 9.50
CA GLY A 275 -1.17 -9.47 10.38
C GLY A 275 -1.03 -8.16 9.62
N ASP A 276 -1.34 -7.06 10.27
CA ASP A 276 -1.38 -5.73 9.66
C ASP A 276 0.01 -5.15 9.32
N ILE A 277 1.08 -5.64 9.91
CA ILE A 277 2.40 -5.00 9.76
C ILE A 277 3.35 -5.83 8.91
N ALA A 278 3.67 -7.02 9.31
CA ALA A 278 4.53 -7.88 8.53
C ALA A 278 3.95 -9.28 8.56
N GLY A 279 3.66 -9.84 7.43
CA GLY A 279 3.14 -11.21 7.33
C GLY A 279 4.03 -12.28 7.97
N THR A 280 5.16 -11.88 8.54
CA THR A 280 6.16 -12.72 9.20
C THR A 280 6.50 -12.23 10.60
N ALA A 281 5.70 -11.35 11.20
CA ALA A 281 5.93 -10.92 12.57
C ALA A 281 6.04 -12.15 13.49
N PRO A 282 7.06 -12.22 14.37
CA PRO A 282 7.15 -13.31 15.33
C PRO A 282 5.90 -13.41 16.18
N GLU A 283 5.49 -14.63 16.51
CA GLU A 283 4.36 -14.88 17.39
C GLU A 283 4.48 -14.04 18.67
N GLY A 284 3.48 -13.22 18.95
CA GLY A 284 3.47 -12.28 20.09
C GLY A 284 3.94 -10.85 19.76
N ALA A 285 4.45 -10.58 18.58
CA ALA A 285 4.76 -9.21 18.15
C ALA A 285 3.50 -8.45 17.69
N GLU A 286 2.43 -9.14 17.36
CA GLU A 286 1.12 -8.61 16.97
C GLU A 286 0.53 -7.68 18.02
N ILE A 287 0.86 -7.89 19.29
CA ILE A 287 0.44 -7.03 20.41
C ILE A 287 0.96 -5.59 20.25
N LEU A 288 2.17 -5.45 19.74
CA LEU A 288 2.80 -4.15 19.54
C LEU A 288 2.29 -3.47 18.25
N LEU A 289 1.61 -4.24 17.39
CA LEU A 289 1.43 -3.89 15.99
C LEU A 289 -0.04 -3.79 15.58
N GLY A 290 -0.98 -3.96 16.53
CA GLY A 290 -2.42 -3.87 16.32
C GLY A 290 -3.02 -5.12 15.66
N ASP A 291 -4.34 -5.24 15.75
CA ASP A 291 -5.11 -6.37 15.21
C ASP A 291 -6.48 -5.90 14.70
N SER A 292 -6.52 -5.50 13.45
CA SER A 292 -7.79 -5.22 12.77
C SER A 292 -8.50 -6.50 12.33
N ILE A 293 -7.77 -7.59 12.13
CA ILE A 293 -8.28 -8.85 11.56
C ILE A 293 -9.29 -9.49 12.51
N SER A 294 -8.90 -9.69 13.79
CA SER A 294 -9.81 -10.30 14.77
C SER A 294 -11.03 -9.43 15.02
N VAL A 295 -10.86 -8.12 15.05
CA VAL A 295 -12.00 -7.19 15.24
C VAL A 295 -12.93 -7.26 14.02
N ALA A 296 -12.40 -7.27 12.80
CA ALA A 296 -13.19 -7.42 11.59
C ALA A 296 -13.98 -8.73 11.57
N LEU A 297 -13.33 -9.86 11.88
CA LEU A 297 -13.96 -11.16 11.98
C LEU A 297 -15.09 -11.16 13.03
N ALA A 298 -14.83 -10.63 14.24
CA ALA A 298 -15.84 -10.53 15.30
C ALA A 298 -17.07 -9.70 14.88
N ARG A 299 -16.90 -8.76 13.97
CA ARG A 299 -17.96 -7.91 13.42
C ARG A 299 -18.66 -8.51 12.18
N GLY A 300 -18.22 -9.67 11.71
CA GLY A 300 -18.81 -10.37 10.58
C GLY A 300 -18.18 -10.07 9.22
N PHE A 301 -17.01 -9.45 9.17
CA PHE A 301 -16.24 -9.33 7.94
C PHE A 301 -15.67 -10.68 7.50
N VAL A 302 -15.42 -10.81 6.20
CA VAL A 302 -14.45 -11.75 5.66
C VAL A 302 -13.10 -11.04 5.58
N THR A 303 -12.01 -11.71 5.96
CA THR A 303 -10.67 -11.20 5.75
C THR A 303 -9.98 -11.93 4.60
N LEU A 304 -9.15 -11.23 3.84
CA LEU A 304 -8.45 -11.74 2.67
C LEU A 304 -6.99 -11.25 2.70
N SER A 305 -6.07 -12.15 2.39
CA SER A 305 -4.69 -11.79 2.08
C SER A 305 -4.13 -12.68 0.96
N THR A 306 -3.16 -12.16 0.21
CA THR A 306 -2.46 -12.94 -0.82
C THR A 306 -0.96 -12.68 -0.75
N ALA A 307 -0.15 -13.71 -0.99
CA ALA A 307 1.30 -13.56 -1.05
C ALA A 307 1.72 -12.62 -2.19
N GLN A 308 1.06 -12.68 -3.34
CA GLN A 308 1.34 -11.81 -4.49
C GLN A 308 1.01 -10.34 -4.25
N ALA A 309 0.08 -10.02 -3.34
CA ALA A 309 -0.21 -8.63 -2.98
C ALA A 309 0.60 -8.14 -1.77
N ASN A 310 1.49 -8.97 -1.25
CA ASN A 310 2.49 -8.57 -0.25
C ASN A 310 3.73 -8.00 -0.95
N LEU A 311 3.96 -6.70 -0.82
CA LEU A 311 5.09 -6.03 -1.45
C LEU A 311 6.46 -6.59 -1.02
N GLY A 312 6.58 -7.10 0.20
CA GLY A 312 7.78 -7.78 0.68
C GLY A 312 8.11 -9.08 -0.08
N HIS A 313 7.14 -9.62 -0.80
CA HIS A 313 7.29 -10.79 -1.64
C HIS A 313 7.24 -10.46 -3.13
N ASN A 314 6.47 -9.44 -3.52
CA ASN A 314 6.24 -9.08 -4.93
C ASN A 314 6.07 -7.57 -5.08
N VAL A 315 7.15 -6.89 -5.49
CA VAL A 315 7.16 -5.44 -5.73
C VAL A 315 6.34 -5.03 -6.97
N ASN A 316 5.99 -5.99 -7.84
CA ASN A 316 5.29 -5.70 -9.09
C ASN A 316 3.81 -5.39 -8.85
N LEU A 317 3.44 -4.12 -8.99
CA LEU A 317 2.10 -3.60 -8.76
C LEU A 317 1.04 -4.30 -9.61
N VAL A 318 1.34 -4.62 -10.88
CA VAL A 318 0.35 -5.18 -11.81
C VAL A 318 -0.04 -6.60 -11.37
N THR A 319 0.94 -7.44 -11.04
CA THR A 319 0.68 -8.80 -10.56
C THR A 319 0.05 -8.82 -9.18
N ALA A 320 0.38 -7.85 -8.32
CA ALA A 320 -0.26 -7.67 -7.02
C ALA A 320 -1.75 -7.33 -7.17
N ALA A 321 -2.08 -6.35 -8.02
CA ALA A 321 -3.46 -5.98 -8.31
C ALA A 321 -4.24 -7.12 -8.97
N GLU A 322 -3.65 -7.82 -9.94
CA GLU A 322 -4.25 -8.98 -10.60
C GLU A 322 -4.62 -10.07 -9.59
N SER A 323 -3.70 -10.40 -8.67
CA SER A 323 -3.97 -11.39 -7.62
C SER A 323 -5.13 -10.99 -6.72
N LEU A 324 -5.25 -9.71 -6.37
CA LEU A 324 -6.39 -9.21 -5.58
C LEU A 324 -7.71 -9.25 -6.36
N VAL A 325 -7.68 -8.88 -7.64
CA VAL A 325 -8.86 -8.95 -8.52
C VAL A 325 -9.38 -10.38 -8.57
N MET A 326 -8.50 -11.35 -8.83
CA MET A 326 -8.83 -12.77 -8.88
C MET A 326 -9.30 -13.31 -7.52
N SER A 327 -8.67 -12.88 -6.42
CA SER A 327 -9.05 -13.35 -5.09
C SER A 327 -10.37 -12.75 -4.61
N LYS A 328 -10.67 -11.49 -4.93
CA LYS A 328 -11.96 -10.86 -4.63
C LYS A 328 -13.09 -11.51 -5.42
N GLU A 329 -12.84 -11.87 -6.68
CA GLU A 329 -13.75 -12.69 -7.49
C GLU A 329 -14.07 -14.02 -6.78
N HIS A 330 -13.05 -14.73 -6.32
CA HIS A 330 -13.20 -15.97 -5.57
C HIS A 330 -14.03 -15.79 -4.27
N VAL A 331 -13.81 -14.70 -3.52
CA VAL A 331 -14.65 -14.37 -2.36
C VAL A 331 -16.12 -14.25 -2.76
N ILE A 332 -16.43 -13.56 -3.86
CA ILE A 332 -17.80 -13.38 -4.31
C ILE A 332 -18.44 -14.71 -4.73
N GLU A 333 -17.69 -15.58 -5.38
CA GLU A 333 -18.17 -16.87 -5.86
C GLU A 333 -18.34 -17.91 -4.77
N GLN A 334 -17.59 -17.81 -3.68
CA GLN A 334 -17.66 -18.78 -2.58
C GLN A 334 -18.48 -18.27 -1.40
N TYR A 335 -18.44 -16.97 -1.12
CA TYR A 335 -19.05 -16.39 0.08
C TYR A 335 -20.27 -15.52 -0.25
N GLY A 336 -20.31 -14.92 -1.42
CA GLY A 336 -21.43 -14.09 -1.89
C GLY A 336 -21.03 -12.66 -2.22
N PRO A 337 -22.00 -11.83 -2.70
CA PRO A 337 -21.76 -10.46 -3.11
C PRO A 337 -21.20 -9.57 -1.98
N VAL A 338 -20.29 -8.67 -2.33
CA VAL A 338 -19.57 -7.75 -1.40
C VAL A 338 -20.22 -6.38 -1.41
N ARG A 339 -20.34 -5.75 -0.24
CA ARG A 339 -20.77 -4.36 -0.06
C ARG A 339 -19.64 -3.38 -0.28
N TYR A 340 -18.54 -3.56 0.43
CA TYR A 340 -17.29 -2.79 0.29
C TYR A 340 -16.08 -3.53 0.84
N THR A 341 -14.93 -3.05 0.42
CA THR A 341 -13.62 -3.60 0.79
C THR A 341 -12.77 -2.52 1.43
N ILE A 342 -12.19 -2.83 2.58
CA ILE A 342 -11.23 -1.98 3.29
C ILE A 342 -9.85 -2.61 3.13
N GLY A 343 -8.84 -1.79 2.80
CA GLY A 343 -7.43 -2.19 2.86
C GLY A 343 -6.81 -1.81 4.20
N THR A 344 -5.87 -2.62 4.72
CA THR A 344 -5.04 -2.31 5.88
C THR A 344 -3.63 -2.83 5.70
N GLY A 345 -2.65 -2.20 6.34
CA GLY A 345 -1.26 -2.64 6.34
C GLY A 345 -0.27 -1.49 6.51
N CYS A 346 0.92 -1.84 7.02
CA CYS A 346 2.02 -0.91 7.32
C CYS A 346 3.12 -0.98 6.26
N SER A 347 3.86 0.12 6.06
CA SER A 347 5.06 0.17 5.21
C SER A 347 4.75 -0.26 3.77
N GLY A 348 5.34 -1.37 3.29
CA GLY A 348 4.97 -1.97 2.01
C GLY A 348 3.49 -2.25 1.86
N GLY A 349 2.78 -2.57 2.96
CA GLY A 349 1.34 -2.74 2.96
C GLY A 349 0.57 -1.43 2.76
N ALA A 350 1.06 -0.32 3.26
CA ALA A 350 0.52 1.01 2.99
C ALA A 350 0.74 1.42 1.53
N ILE A 351 1.94 1.15 1.00
CA ILE A 351 2.27 1.37 -0.41
C ILE A 351 1.32 0.57 -1.31
N ALA A 352 1.18 -0.75 -1.08
CA ALA A 352 0.35 -1.63 -1.89
C ALA A 352 -1.09 -1.09 -2.02
N GLN A 353 -1.70 -0.70 -0.92
CA GLN A 353 -3.06 -0.14 -0.91
C GLN A 353 -3.16 1.13 -1.74
N GLN A 354 -2.26 2.08 -1.54
CA GLN A 354 -2.29 3.38 -2.21
C GLN A 354 -2.01 3.26 -3.71
N HIS A 355 -1.01 2.46 -4.11
CA HIS A 355 -0.74 2.15 -5.51
C HIS A 355 -1.96 1.55 -6.20
N ILE A 356 -2.53 0.49 -5.57
CA ILE A 356 -3.66 -0.24 -6.14
C ILE A 356 -4.90 0.65 -6.20
N ALA A 357 -5.18 1.44 -5.16
CA ALA A 357 -6.30 2.37 -5.19
C ALA A 357 -6.17 3.44 -6.28
N ASN A 358 -4.94 3.88 -6.61
CA ASN A 358 -4.68 4.86 -7.66
C ASN A 358 -4.76 4.25 -9.07
N ALA A 359 -4.06 3.14 -9.31
CA ALA A 359 -3.95 2.54 -10.65
C ALA A 359 -5.06 1.52 -10.96
N TYR A 360 -5.64 0.91 -9.93
CA TYR A 360 -6.70 -0.11 -10.02
C TYR A 360 -7.92 0.30 -9.17
N PRO A 361 -8.50 1.50 -9.40
CA PRO A 361 -9.59 2.01 -8.59
C PRO A 361 -10.80 1.05 -8.59
N GLY A 362 -11.50 0.99 -7.46
CA GLY A 362 -12.64 0.12 -7.22
C GLY A 362 -12.32 -1.22 -6.56
N ILE A 363 -11.06 -1.62 -6.43
CA ILE A 363 -10.67 -2.78 -5.62
C ILE A 363 -10.96 -2.49 -4.15
N TYR A 364 -10.55 -1.32 -3.67
CA TYR A 364 -10.87 -0.83 -2.32
C TYR A 364 -11.89 0.30 -2.37
N GLN A 365 -12.67 0.40 -1.30
CA GLN A 365 -13.56 1.52 -1.03
C GLN A 365 -13.03 2.40 0.12
N GLY A 366 -12.11 1.89 0.96
CA GLY A 366 -11.45 2.65 2.01
C GLY A 366 -10.07 2.10 2.33
N LEU A 367 -9.16 2.96 2.79
CA LEU A 367 -7.78 2.62 3.10
C LEU A 367 -7.44 2.97 4.55
N ILE A 368 -6.85 2.02 5.27
CA ILE A 368 -6.20 2.24 6.57
C ILE A 368 -4.72 2.00 6.35
N VAL A 369 -3.98 3.05 6.10
CA VAL A 369 -2.54 2.97 5.83
C VAL A 369 -1.78 3.21 7.12
N GLN A 370 -0.79 2.37 7.40
CA GLN A 370 0.01 2.45 8.61
C GLN A 370 1.47 2.63 8.19
N CYS A 371 2.26 3.41 8.96
CA CYS A 371 3.68 3.65 8.65
C CYS A 371 3.87 4.07 7.17
N SER A 372 3.04 4.99 6.69
CA SER A 372 2.76 5.23 5.27
C SER A 372 3.98 5.69 4.45
N TYR A 373 4.03 5.23 3.22
CA TYR A 373 4.81 5.76 2.10
C TYR A 373 3.88 5.93 0.90
N PRO A 374 4.13 6.89 0.01
CA PRO A 374 3.25 7.10 -1.15
C PRO A 374 3.41 6.02 -2.22
N ASP A 375 4.64 5.61 -2.49
CA ASP A 375 5.01 4.61 -3.49
C ASP A 375 6.46 4.09 -3.30
N VAL A 376 6.79 2.99 -4.00
CA VAL A 376 8.14 2.42 -3.99
C VAL A 376 9.16 3.32 -4.67
N TRP A 377 8.83 3.93 -5.83
CA TRP A 377 9.85 4.44 -6.75
C TRP A 377 10.29 5.87 -6.46
N THR A 378 9.45 6.72 -5.90
CA THR A 378 9.91 8.00 -5.31
C THR A 378 10.64 7.77 -3.99
N THR A 379 10.24 6.77 -3.22
CA THR A 379 10.96 6.33 -2.01
C THR A 379 12.32 5.72 -2.37
N ALA A 380 12.41 4.88 -3.42
CA ALA A 380 13.68 4.36 -3.92
C ALA A 380 14.64 5.47 -4.37
N THR A 381 14.12 6.54 -4.96
CA THR A 381 14.91 7.73 -5.31
C THR A 381 15.49 8.41 -4.07
N GLN A 382 14.68 8.57 -3.01
CA GLN A 382 15.16 9.09 -1.72
C GLN A 382 16.23 8.18 -1.10
N PHE A 383 16.03 6.88 -1.12
CA PHE A 383 16.99 5.91 -0.56
C PHE A 383 18.28 5.85 -1.38
N ALA A 384 18.21 5.96 -2.71
CA ALA A 384 19.39 6.10 -3.55
C ALA A 384 20.20 7.36 -3.19
N ASP A 385 19.53 8.49 -2.98
CA ASP A 385 20.18 9.73 -2.56
C ASP A 385 20.78 9.59 -1.13
N TYR A 386 20.14 8.86 -0.22
CA TYR A 386 20.70 8.54 1.09
C TYR A 386 21.96 7.68 0.97
N ASN A 387 21.91 6.65 0.13
CA ASN A 387 23.03 5.76 -0.10
C ASN A 387 24.25 6.52 -0.69
N LEU A 388 24.02 7.37 -1.69
CA LEU A 388 25.08 8.23 -2.25
C LEU A 388 25.68 9.17 -1.21
N LEU A 389 24.86 9.76 -0.34
CA LEU A 389 25.36 10.62 0.73
C LEU A 389 26.11 9.83 1.81
N ASN A 390 25.65 8.63 2.16
CA ASN A 390 26.33 7.75 3.10
C ASN A 390 27.71 7.36 2.59
N GLU A 391 27.83 6.97 1.31
CA GLU A 391 29.10 6.68 0.66
C GLU A 391 30.04 7.89 0.67
N TYR A 392 29.53 9.06 0.23
CA TYR A 392 30.31 10.31 0.22
C TYR A 392 30.80 10.71 1.60
N LEU A 393 29.98 10.57 2.65
CA LEU A 393 30.32 10.93 4.02
C LEU A 393 31.18 9.87 4.73
N GLY A 394 31.39 8.69 4.11
CA GLY A 394 32.12 7.57 4.68
C GLY A 394 31.39 6.88 5.82
N ASN A 395 30.04 6.87 5.77
CA ASN A 395 29.15 6.35 6.80
C ASN A 395 28.68 4.93 6.51
N GLN A 396 29.49 4.12 5.90
CA GLN A 396 29.19 2.71 5.78
C GLN A 396 29.24 2.06 7.15
N ILE A 397 28.07 1.71 7.65
CA ILE A 397 27.91 1.03 8.93
C ILE A 397 27.66 -0.44 8.59
N SER A 398 28.38 -1.33 9.26
CA SER A 398 28.15 -2.76 9.13
C SER A 398 26.78 -3.14 9.69
N GLU A 399 26.24 -4.28 9.29
CA GLU A 399 24.96 -4.85 9.79
C GLU A 399 25.02 -5.20 11.31
N ASP A 400 26.15 -4.97 11.98
CA ASP A 400 26.27 -5.24 13.41
C ASP A 400 25.53 -4.14 14.21
N PRO A 401 24.49 -4.51 14.99
CA PRO A 401 23.78 -3.56 15.84
C PRO A 401 24.67 -2.80 16.83
N ALA A 402 25.85 -3.33 17.17
CA ALA A 402 26.82 -2.66 18.02
C ALA A 402 27.47 -1.47 17.30
N ASP A 403 27.71 -1.57 16.00
CA ASP A 403 28.26 -0.47 15.19
C ASP A 403 27.25 0.66 15.04
N LEU A 404 25.97 0.34 14.84
CA LEU A 404 24.88 1.32 14.80
C LEU A 404 24.78 2.10 16.13
N LEU A 405 24.87 1.42 17.27
CA LEU A 405 24.84 2.08 18.58
C LEU A 405 26.07 2.99 18.77
N THR A 406 27.24 2.54 18.37
CA THR A 406 28.49 3.33 18.44
C THR A 406 28.40 4.55 17.52
N PHE A 407 27.81 4.41 16.36
CA PHE A 407 27.57 5.53 15.44
C PHE A 407 26.59 6.55 16.02
N VAL A 408 25.46 6.13 16.56
CA VAL A 408 24.49 7.03 17.22
C VAL A 408 25.13 7.76 18.38
N GLU A 409 26.00 7.10 19.18
CA GLU A 409 26.76 7.73 20.26
C GLU A 409 27.74 8.80 19.71
N SER A 410 28.40 8.53 18.57
CA SER A 410 29.29 9.48 17.91
C SER A 410 28.57 10.71 17.36
N LEU A 411 27.38 10.51 16.77
CA LEU A 411 26.49 11.58 16.29
C LEU A 411 26.10 12.53 17.41
N LEU A 412 25.70 11.97 18.55
CA LEU A 412 25.29 12.76 19.70
C LEU A 412 26.49 13.54 20.36
N ALA A 413 27.72 13.08 20.12
CA ALA A 413 28.92 13.69 20.65
C ALA A 413 29.53 14.79 19.77
N SER A 414 29.14 14.88 18.48
CA SER A 414 29.71 15.83 17.53
C SER A 414 28.71 16.91 17.10
N PRO A 415 28.89 18.19 17.48
CA PRO A 415 28.01 19.27 17.02
C PRO A 415 28.00 19.44 15.50
N VAL A 416 29.09 19.12 14.80
CA VAL A 416 29.19 19.21 13.34
C VAL A 416 28.31 18.17 12.70
N LEU A 417 28.37 16.93 13.18
CA LEU A 417 27.57 15.83 12.68
C LEU A 417 26.08 16.05 12.98
N ALA A 418 25.76 16.59 14.14
CA ALA A 418 24.40 16.86 14.56
C ALA A 418 23.71 18.01 13.79
N VAL A 419 24.44 18.85 13.05
CA VAL A 419 23.89 20.01 12.34
C VAL A 419 24.06 19.90 10.83
N GLN A 420 25.25 19.54 10.35
CA GLN A 420 25.53 19.54 8.90
C GLN A 420 24.93 18.34 8.19
N TRP A 421 24.95 17.16 8.78
CA TRP A 421 24.40 15.96 8.17
C TRP A 421 22.89 16.01 8.02
N PRO A 422 22.08 16.36 9.04
CA PRO A 422 20.66 16.57 8.85
C PRO A 422 20.33 17.56 7.75
N ALA A 423 21.15 18.60 7.60
CA ALA A 423 20.94 19.61 6.56
C ALA A 423 21.25 19.11 5.13
N LEU A 424 22.08 18.07 4.99
CA LEU A 424 22.35 17.41 3.72
C LEU A 424 21.32 16.34 3.41
N TYR A 425 20.97 15.51 4.41
CA TYR A 425 19.99 14.45 4.25
C TYR A 425 18.55 14.96 4.15
N GLY A 426 18.27 16.14 4.65
CA GLY A 426 16.89 16.61 4.87
C GLY A 426 16.20 15.89 6.03
N HIS A 427 16.91 15.04 6.76
CA HIS A 427 16.41 14.24 7.86
C HIS A 427 17.49 13.99 8.93
N LEU A 428 17.06 13.54 10.11
CA LEU A 428 17.99 13.10 11.14
C LEU A 428 18.77 11.86 10.64
N PRO A 429 20.08 11.79 10.87
CA PRO A 429 20.96 10.79 10.25
C PRO A 429 20.61 9.32 10.52
N LEU A 430 19.84 9.03 11.57
CA LEU A 430 19.41 7.66 11.87
C LEU A 430 18.59 7.04 10.76
N ASN A 431 17.61 7.76 10.20
CA ASN A 431 16.75 7.25 9.13
C ASN A 431 17.49 6.97 7.82
N PRO A 432 18.33 7.89 7.29
CA PRO A 432 19.16 7.61 6.13
C PRO A 432 20.02 6.35 6.25
N ILE A 433 20.61 6.14 7.41
CA ILE A 433 21.48 4.99 7.66
C ILE A 433 20.69 3.69 7.76
N VAL A 434 19.59 3.68 8.50
CA VAL A 434 18.71 2.49 8.59
C VAL A 434 18.09 2.18 7.23
N SER A 435 17.71 3.19 6.45
CA SER A 435 17.18 2.99 5.09
C SER A 435 18.20 2.35 4.16
N ASP A 436 19.45 2.79 4.24
CA ASP A 436 20.56 2.24 3.49
C ASP A 436 20.80 0.77 3.84
N MET A 437 20.95 0.47 5.11
CA MET A 437 21.21 -0.90 5.58
C MET A 437 20.06 -1.87 5.29
N ALA A 438 18.81 -1.42 5.44
CA ALA A 438 17.67 -2.33 5.41
C ALA A 438 17.08 -2.55 4.00
N PHE A 439 17.21 -1.57 3.10
CA PHE A 439 16.48 -1.60 1.84
C PHE A 439 17.37 -1.57 0.59
N PHE A 440 18.53 -0.95 0.68
CA PHE A 440 19.40 -0.81 -0.48
C PHE A 440 19.90 -2.15 -1.05
N PRO A 441 20.26 -3.15 -0.22
CA PRO A 441 20.69 -4.46 -0.75
C PRO A 441 19.65 -5.16 -1.63
N SER A 442 18.36 -4.90 -1.42
CA SER A 442 17.30 -5.47 -2.26
C SER A 442 17.24 -4.87 -3.68
N ALA A 443 17.91 -3.75 -3.91
CA ALA A 443 18.03 -3.13 -5.24
C ALA A 443 19.13 -3.77 -6.09
N GLU A 444 20.14 -4.42 -5.48
CA GLU A 444 21.26 -5.01 -6.17
C GLU A 444 20.84 -6.22 -7.01
N PRO A 445 21.27 -6.29 -8.30
CA PRO A 445 20.85 -7.39 -9.18
C PRO A 445 21.59 -8.72 -8.92
N ASP A 446 22.71 -8.67 -8.21
CA ASP A 446 23.60 -9.80 -7.90
C ASP A 446 23.55 -10.23 -6.43
N GLN A 447 22.38 -10.08 -5.79
CA GLN A 447 22.16 -10.45 -4.39
C GLN A 447 22.69 -11.87 -4.10
N GLU A 448 23.41 -12.04 -2.99
CA GLU A 448 23.92 -13.35 -2.55
C GLU A 448 22.81 -14.38 -2.34
N ASN A 449 21.61 -13.92 -1.98
CA ASN A 449 20.42 -14.74 -1.78
C ASN A 449 19.26 -14.16 -2.58
N CYS A 450 19.04 -14.64 -3.79
CA CYS A 450 17.86 -14.32 -4.58
C CYS A 450 16.64 -15.08 -4.02
N PRO A 451 15.64 -14.40 -3.42
CA PRO A 451 14.54 -15.08 -2.76
C PRO A 451 13.75 -15.98 -3.70
N GLY A 452 13.51 -17.21 -3.27
CA GLY A 452 12.73 -18.19 -4.01
C GLY A 452 13.46 -18.86 -5.18
N LEU A 453 14.66 -18.44 -5.52
CA LEU A 453 15.47 -19.09 -6.55
C LEU A 453 16.14 -20.35 -6.00
N ALA A 454 16.06 -21.45 -6.73
CA ALA A 454 16.53 -22.74 -6.27
C ALA A 454 18.04 -22.94 -6.39
N ASP A 455 18.66 -22.51 -7.46
CA ASP A 455 20.12 -22.50 -7.59
C ASP A 455 20.64 -21.07 -7.58
N GLN A 456 21.11 -20.65 -6.44
CA GLN A 456 21.75 -19.34 -6.31
C GLN A 456 22.94 -19.19 -7.30
N ALA A 457 23.43 -20.31 -7.82
CA ALA A 457 24.39 -20.29 -8.93
C ALA A 457 23.82 -19.74 -10.24
N GLU A 458 22.52 -19.52 -10.38
CA GLU A 458 21.89 -18.90 -11.56
C GLU A 458 21.77 -17.37 -11.45
N VAL A 459 22.04 -16.78 -10.27
CA VAL A 459 22.00 -15.34 -10.08
C VAL A 459 23.05 -14.65 -10.94
N TYR A 460 22.70 -13.50 -11.46
CA TYR A 460 23.58 -12.61 -12.23
C TYR A 460 24.89 -12.33 -11.49
N ASP A 461 25.96 -12.35 -12.22
CA ASP A 461 27.26 -11.82 -11.80
C ASP A 461 27.89 -11.10 -12.98
N PRO A 462 28.23 -9.81 -12.83
CA PRO A 462 28.65 -8.98 -13.96
C PRO A 462 29.92 -9.47 -14.66
N GLN A 463 30.74 -10.29 -13.98
CA GLN A 463 32.01 -10.76 -14.50
C GLN A 463 31.95 -12.22 -14.98
N SER A 464 31.33 -13.11 -14.17
CA SER A 464 31.37 -14.55 -14.43
C SER A 464 30.07 -15.07 -15.08
N ARG A 465 28.97 -14.38 -14.91
CA ARG A 465 27.64 -14.81 -15.39
C ARG A 465 26.76 -13.62 -15.79
N PRO A 466 27.12 -12.88 -16.83
CA PRO A 466 26.35 -11.71 -17.27
C PRO A 466 24.94 -12.06 -17.81
N ASP A 467 24.68 -13.33 -18.15
CA ASP A 467 23.40 -13.87 -18.60
C ASP A 467 22.54 -14.47 -17.46
N GLY A 468 23.04 -14.39 -16.22
CA GLY A 468 22.32 -14.84 -15.03
C GLY A 468 21.05 -14.03 -14.72
N LEU A 469 20.26 -14.55 -13.78
CA LEU A 469 19.04 -13.89 -13.32
C LEU A 469 19.39 -12.67 -12.47
N ARG A 470 18.98 -11.50 -12.91
CA ARG A 470 19.09 -10.25 -12.15
C ARG A 470 17.97 -10.20 -11.12
N CYS A 471 18.34 -10.17 -9.85
CA CYS A 471 17.43 -10.34 -8.71
C CYS A 471 17.06 -9.01 -8.02
N GLY A 472 17.31 -7.86 -8.66
CA GLY A 472 17.01 -6.55 -8.10
C GLY A 472 15.54 -6.15 -8.21
N LEU A 473 15.11 -5.21 -7.35
CA LEU A 473 13.75 -4.64 -7.40
C LEU A 473 13.42 -4.08 -8.80
N VAL A 474 14.36 -3.39 -9.44
CA VAL A 474 14.18 -2.83 -10.78
C VAL A 474 13.97 -3.94 -11.80
N ASP A 475 14.77 -5.00 -11.74
CA ASP A 475 14.71 -6.10 -12.70
C ASP A 475 13.38 -6.87 -12.64
N TYR A 476 12.79 -6.94 -11.46
CA TYR A 476 11.47 -7.54 -11.26
C TYR A 476 10.32 -6.71 -11.88
N MET A 477 10.57 -5.45 -12.22
CA MET A 477 9.64 -4.53 -12.86
C MET A 477 9.74 -4.51 -14.41
N ALA A 478 10.46 -5.42 -15.02
CA ALA A 478 10.70 -5.43 -16.47
C ALA A 478 9.41 -5.31 -17.31
N SER A 479 8.34 -5.98 -16.90
CA SER A 479 7.04 -5.93 -17.57
C SER A 479 6.36 -4.56 -17.52
N GLN A 480 6.75 -3.70 -16.56
CA GLN A 480 6.22 -2.34 -16.40
C GLN A 480 7.17 -1.29 -16.97
N PHE A 481 8.44 -1.36 -16.65
CA PHE A 481 9.42 -0.33 -17.04
C PHE A 481 9.94 -0.52 -18.45
N GLY A 482 9.94 -1.76 -18.95
CA GLY A 482 10.53 -2.09 -20.25
C GLY A 482 12.05 -2.25 -20.18
N GLU A 483 12.63 -2.64 -21.33
CA GLU A 483 14.06 -2.83 -21.47
C GLU A 483 14.76 -1.56 -21.94
N ARG A 484 16.02 -1.39 -21.57
CA ARG A 484 16.88 -0.29 -22.00
C ARG A 484 17.15 -0.35 -23.50
N LEU A 485 17.22 0.82 -24.10
CA LEU A 485 17.48 0.95 -25.53
C LEU A 485 18.97 0.73 -25.86
N PRO A 486 19.31 0.24 -27.08
CA PRO A 486 20.69 -0.09 -27.45
C PRO A 486 21.71 1.05 -27.31
N GLU A 487 21.25 2.29 -27.37
CA GLU A 487 22.10 3.50 -27.29
C GLU A 487 22.74 3.70 -25.91
N VAL A 488 22.15 3.08 -24.87
CA VAL A 488 22.61 3.23 -23.48
C VAL A 488 23.09 1.92 -22.85
N TRP A 489 23.20 0.86 -23.63
CA TRP A 489 23.60 -0.45 -23.16
C TRP A 489 24.99 -0.48 -22.52
N SER A 490 25.07 -1.09 -21.36
CA SER A 490 26.30 -1.47 -20.68
C SER A 490 27.08 -2.53 -21.49
N PRO A 491 28.35 -2.82 -21.18
CA PRO A 491 29.11 -3.88 -21.85
C PRO A 491 28.42 -5.26 -21.79
N ASN A 492 27.75 -5.58 -20.67
CA ASN A 492 27.05 -6.85 -20.51
C ASN A 492 25.78 -6.92 -21.38
N GLU A 493 25.02 -5.84 -21.47
CA GLU A 493 23.85 -5.75 -22.35
C GLU A 493 24.25 -5.87 -23.83
N GLN A 494 25.38 -5.23 -24.22
CA GLN A 494 25.93 -5.37 -25.57
C GLN A 494 26.37 -6.81 -25.85
N LEU A 495 27.01 -7.48 -24.88
CA LEU A 495 27.42 -8.87 -25.00
C LEU A 495 26.23 -9.80 -25.21
N LEU A 496 25.16 -9.57 -24.46
CA LEU A 496 23.92 -10.35 -24.51
C LEU A 496 23.00 -9.97 -25.68
N SER A 497 23.27 -8.85 -26.34
CA SER A 497 22.40 -8.27 -27.38
C SER A 497 20.94 -8.05 -26.88
N ARG A 498 20.77 -7.73 -25.60
CA ARG A 498 19.48 -7.36 -24.99
C ARG A 498 19.69 -6.32 -23.90
N GLY A 499 18.70 -5.43 -23.73
CA GLY A 499 18.66 -4.49 -22.62
C GLY A 499 18.31 -5.18 -21.32
N PHE A 500 18.83 -4.66 -20.20
CA PHE A 500 18.30 -4.92 -18.86
C PHE A 500 17.07 -4.04 -18.63
N THR A 501 16.39 -4.24 -17.52
CA THR A 501 15.24 -3.39 -17.15
C THR A 501 15.68 -1.94 -16.97
N GLY A 502 14.94 -1.01 -17.55
CA GLY A 502 15.23 0.42 -17.45
C GLY A 502 15.09 0.94 -16.02
N ILE A 503 15.97 1.86 -15.64
CA ILE A 503 15.99 2.49 -14.31
C ILE A 503 15.21 3.81 -14.34
N PRO A 504 14.14 3.99 -13.51
CA PRO A 504 13.42 5.26 -13.42
C PRO A 504 14.02 6.25 -12.40
N LEU A 505 15.28 6.07 -11.99
CA LEU A 505 15.98 6.91 -11.02
C LEU A 505 16.98 7.83 -11.71
N ASP A 506 17.08 9.08 -11.24
CA ASP A 506 17.97 10.10 -11.79
C ASP A 506 18.45 11.05 -10.69
N ASN A 507 19.70 11.48 -10.73
CA ASN A 507 20.17 12.55 -9.86
C ASN A 507 20.92 13.67 -10.62
N THR A 508 20.73 13.73 -11.95
CA THR A 508 21.28 14.82 -12.77
C THR A 508 20.65 16.15 -12.37
N GLY A 509 21.49 17.17 -12.19
CA GLY A 509 21.03 18.51 -11.79
C GLY A 509 20.68 18.68 -10.31
N VAL A 510 20.58 17.61 -9.50
CA VAL A 510 20.29 17.72 -8.07
C VAL A 510 21.43 18.40 -7.33
N GLN A 511 21.13 19.54 -6.67
CA GLN A 511 22.07 20.34 -5.91
C GLN A 511 22.05 19.92 -4.43
N TYR A 512 22.70 18.82 -4.09
CA TYR A 512 22.76 18.34 -2.71
C TYR A 512 23.26 19.41 -1.74
N GLY A 513 22.47 19.71 -0.71
CA GLY A 513 22.82 20.69 0.32
C GLY A 513 22.62 22.15 -0.11
N LEU A 514 21.87 22.47 -1.18
CA LEU A 514 21.58 23.85 -1.59
C LEU A 514 21.03 24.69 -0.45
N LYS A 515 20.00 24.18 0.24
CA LYS A 515 19.42 24.88 1.40
C LYS A 515 20.41 25.01 2.56
N ALA A 516 21.20 23.99 2.84
CA ALA A 516 22.25 24.05 3.85
C ALA A 516 23.30 25.14 3.55
N LEU A 517 23.64 25.34 2.25
CA LEU A 517 24.46 26.45 1.82
C LEU A 517 23.75 27.78 2.04
N GLN A 518 22.52 27.93 1.59
CA GLN A 518 21.74 29.16 1.71
C GLN A 518 21.51 29.57 3.16
N ASP A 519 21.35 28.62 4.06
CA ASP A 519 21.20 28.82 5.50
C ASP A 519 22.55 29.01 6.23
N GLY A 520 23.67 28.91 5.50
CA GLY A 520 25.02 29.06 6.06
C GLY A 520 25.50 27.92 6.96
N VAL A 521 24.82 26.74 6.88
CA VAL A 521 25.16 25.54 7.65
C VAL A 521 26.40 24.86 7.08
N ILE A 522 26.59 24.92 5.77
CA ILE A 522 27.77 24.44 5.07
C ILE A 522 28.43 25.59 4.31
N THR A 523 29.72 25.47 4.05
CA THR A 523 30.47 26.47 3.28
C THR A 523 30.32 26.28 1.77
N GLY A 524 30.61 27.28 0.95
CA GLY A 524 30.63 27.16 -0.49
C GLY A 524 31.57 26.04 -0.99
N GLU A 525 32.72 25.85 -0.34
CA GLU A 525 33.65 24.77 -0.70
C GLU A 525 33.07 23.38 -0.39
N GLN A 526 32.39 23.22 0.75
CA GLN A 526 31.70 21.95 1.09
C GLN A 526 30.60 21.64 0.08
N PHE A 527 29.80 22.65 -0.29
CA PHE A 527 28.76 22.50 -1.30
C PHE A 527 29.33 22.09 -2.67
N LEU A 528 30.40 22.74 -3.14
CA LEU A 528 31.06 22.38 -4.40
C LEU A 528 31.65 20.96 -4.33
N ALA A 529 32.23 20.58 -3.18
CA ALA A 529 32.82 19.25 -3.00
C ALA A 529 31.76 18.15 -3.06
N VAL A 530 30.68 18.24 -2.28
CA VAL A 530 29.63 17.19 -2.29
C VAL A 530 29.03 17.05 -3.69
N ASN A 531 28.74 18.14 -4.36
CA ASN A 531 28.11 18.06 -5.68
C ASN A 531 29.04 17.58 -6.79
N ARG A 532 30.34 17.80 -6.65
CA ARG A 532 31.35 17.28 -7.59
C ARG A 532 31.63 15.80 -7.39
N ASP A 533 31.66 15.34 -6.14
CA ASP A 533 32.25 14.05 -5.77
C ASP A 533 31.19 12.96 -5.42
N ILE A 534 29.91 13.32 -5.27
CA ILE A 534 28.84 12.38 -4.87
C ILE A 534 28.57 11.28 -5.91
N GLY A 535 28.82 11.52 -7.21
CA GLY A 535 28.59 10.54 -8.27
C GLY A 535 27.13 10.09 -8.43
N GLY A 536 26.94 8.82 -8.73
CA GLY A 536 25.66 8.17 -8.99
C GLY A 536 25.77 6.65 -8.98
N LEU A 537 24.71 5.97 -9.41
CA LEU A 537 24.61 4.53 -9.53
C LEU A 537 24.60 4.11 -10.99
N ASP A 538 25.26 3.01 -11.33
CA ASP A 538 25.20 2.39 -12.65
C ASP A 538 24.00 1.42 -12.77
N ILE A 539 23.89 0.66 -13.87
CA ILE A 539 22.80 -0.31 -14.10
C ILE A 539 22.86 -1.52 -13.15
N ASP A 540 24.01 -1.79 -12.55
CA ASP A 540 24.20 -2.83 -11.57
C ASP A 540 24.14 -2.28 -10.12
N ILE A 541 23.67 -1.05 -9.97
CA ILE A 541 23.51 -0.34 -8.68
C ILE A 541 24.87 -0.08 -7.98
N ASN A 542 25.97 -0.17 -8.71
CA ASN A 542 27.29 0.18 -8.18
C ASN A 542 27.53 1.68 -8.22
N PHE A 543 28.28 2.18 -7.25
CA PHE A 543 28.72 3.57 -7.24
C PHE A 543 29.62 3.89 -8.43
N GLN A 544 29.38 5.04 -9.07
CA GLN A 544 30.16 5.55 -10.17
C GLN A 544 30.38 7.07 -10.05
N PRO A 545 31.47 7.63 -10.62
CA PRO A 545 31.69 9.08 -10.60
C PRO A 545 30.64 9.88 -11.37
N GLN A 546 29.96 9.28 -12.35
CA GLN A 546 28.91 9.92 -13.12
C GLN A 546 27.59 9.91 -12.37
N ARG A 547 26.77 10.94 -12.57
CA ARG A 547 25.40 10.98 -12.03
C ARG A 547 24.57 9.84 -12.64
N THR A 548 23.64 9.31 -11.88
CA THR A 548 22.62 8.36 -12.37
C THR A 548 21.74 9.07 -13.39
N ILE A 549 21.48 8.40 -14.51
CA ILE A 549 20.62 8.90 -15.58
C ILE A 549 19.46 7.93 -15.76
N ALA A 550 18.24 8.42 -15.55
CA ALA A 550 17.03 7.62 -15.77
C ALA A 550 16.85 7.25 -17.24
N ASP A 551 16.41 6.01 -17.49
CA ASP A 551 15.96 5.58 -18.81
C ASP A 551 14.60 6.22 -19.13
N PRO A 552 14.46 6.96 -20.24
CA PRO A 552 13.27 7.76 -20.51
C PRO A 552 11.95 6.97 -20.57
N GLU A 553 11.98 5.76 -21.14
CA GLU A 553 10.78 4.92 -21.22
C GLU A 553 10.43 4.33 -19.85
N ALA A 554 11.41 3.89 -19.06
CA ALA A 554 11.18 3.42 -17.70
C ALA A 554 10.58 4.53 -16.82
N LEU A 555 11.11 5.74 -16.94
CA LEU A 555 10.62 6.91 -16.24
C LEU A 555 9.17 7.24 -16.61
N LYS A 556 8.84 7.31 -17.91
CA LYS A 556 7.49 7.55 -18.40
C LYS A 556 6.53 6.43 -17.96
N ASN A 557 6.96 5.19 -18.06
CA ASN A 557 6.16 4.04 -17.68
C ASN A 557 5.92 3.96 -16.15
N SER A 558 6.85 4.46 -15.33
CA SER A 558 6.65 4.50 -13.87
C SER A 558 5.47 5.41 -13.46
N TYR A 559 5.24 6.52 -14.15
CA TYR A 559 4.04 7.34 -13.96
C TYR A 559 2.80 6.67 -14.58
N ARG A 560 2.92 6.25 -15.86
CA ARG A 560 1.80 5.70 -16.62
C ARG A 560 1.16 4.46 -15.97
N THR A 561 1.95 3.59 -15.36
CA THR A 561 1.47 2.36 -14.70
C THR A 561 1.04 2.59 -13.25
N GLY A 562 1.23 3.80 -12.70
CA GLY A 562 0.98 4.11 -11.31
C GLY A 562 2.06 3.59 -10.35
N ALA A 563 3.21 3.12 -10.87
CA ALA A 563 4.36 2.75 -10.04
C ALA A 563 4.88 3.95 -9.24
N ILE A 564 4.84 5.16 -9.82
CA ILE A 564 4.86 6.43 -9.08
C ILE A 564 3.41 6.83 -8.84
N ASN A 565 3.03 6.94 -7.58
CA ASN A 565 1.67 7.27 -7.17
C ASN A 565 1.45 8.78 -7.20
N THR A 566 0.82 9.27 -8.26
CA THR A 566 0.45 10.68 -8.42
C THR A 566 -0.81 11.07 -7.62
N ALA A 567 -1.48 10.13 -6.97
CA ALA A 567 -2.72 10.29 -6.23
C ALA A 567 -3.95 10.71 -7.08
N GLU A 568 -3.89 10.61 -8.40
CA GLU A 568 -4.95 11.10 -9.32
C GLU A 568 -6.32 10.50 -9.07
N ASN A 569 -6.40 9.22 -8.65
CA ASN A 569 -7.65 8.51 -8.43
C ASN A 569 -7.95 8.26 -6.95
N LEU A 570 -7.12 8.73 -6.03
CA LEU A 570 -7.33 8.53 -4.59
C LEU A 570 -8.49 9.36 -4.02
N ALA A 571 -9.05 10.31 -4.77
CA ALA A 571 -10.27 11.01 -4.39
C ALA A 571 -11.47 10.06 -4.17
N ASN A 572 -11.46 8.90 -4.82
CA ASN A 572 -12.53 7.90 -4.73
C ASN A 572 -12.59 7.16 -3.39
N VAL A 573 -11.58 7.30 -2.53
CA VAL A 573 -11.48 6.53 -1.29
C VAL A 573 -11.16 7.44 -0.10
N PRO A 574 -11.80 7.22 1.06
CA PRO A 574 -11.33 7.76 2.32
C PRO A 574 -10.04 7.07 2.76
N ILE A 575 -9.11 7.83 3.35
CA ILE A 575 -7.82 7.37 3.82
C ILE A 575 -7.62 7.77 5.27
N ILE A 576 -7.43 6.79 6.16
CA ILE A 576 -6.98 7.00 7.53
C ILE A 576 -5.52 6.57 7.60
N ASP A 577 -4.63 7.52 7.84
CA ASP A 577 -3.18 7.33 7.85
C ASP A 577 -2.68 7.32 9.30
N LEU A 578 -2.29 6.15 9.76
CA LEU A 578 -1.79 5.92 11.11
C LEU A 578 -0.27 6.06 11.14
N ARG A 579 0.22 6.92 12.02
CA ARG A 579 1.60 7.37 11.99
C ARG A 579 2.23 7.47 13.37
N GLY A 580 3.47 6.99 13.51
CA GLY A 580 4.32 7.32 14.65
C GLY A 580 5.12 8.62 14.42
N PRO A 581 5.68 9.22 15.49
CA PRO A 581 6.53 10.39 15.38
C PRO A 581 7.94 10.06 14.85
N ASP A 582 8.62 11.08 14.33
CA ASP A 582 10.02 10.98 13.94
C ASP A 582 11.00 10.93 15.14
N PRO A 583 12.19 10.32 14.97
CA PRO A 583 12.61 9.56 13.80
C PRO A 583 11.87 8.22 13.70
N GLY A 584 11.30 7.95 12.52
CA GLY A 584 10.44 6.77 12.30
C GLY A 584 11.20 5.49 12.01
N ILE A 585 12.52 5.43 12.19
CA ILE A 585 13.36 4.27 11.84
C ILE A 585 13.06 3.82 10.41
N ALA A 586 13.47 4.63 9.44
CA ALA A 586 13.15 4.53 8.01
C ALA A 586 11.67 4.85 7.64
N HIS A 587 10.77 5.02 8.60
CA HIS A 587 9.36 5.36 8.34
C HIS A 587 9.09 6.83 8.71
N ASP A 588 9.64 7.74 7.91
CA ASP A 588 9.58 9.18 8.13
C ASP A 588 8.13 9.70 8.11
N ALA A 589 7.73 10.49 9.12
CA ALA A 589 6.41 11.12 9.18
C ALA A 589 6.11 11.99 7.96
N PHE A 590 7.15 12.53 7.35
CA PHE A 590 7.13 13.23 6.08
C PHE A 590 6.26 12.53 5.00
N HIS A 591 6.29 11.21 4.91
CA HIS A 591 5.57 10.47 3.88
C HIS A 591 4.04 10.60 3.96
N SER A 592 3.46 10.70 5.14
CA SER A 592 2.02 10.98 5.28
C SER A 592 1.67 12.39 4.77
N TRP A 593 2.53 13.37 5.01
CA TRP A 593 2.39 14.73 4.48
C TRP A 593 2.65 14.80 2.97
N GLN A 594 3.54 13.96 2.46
CA GLN A 594 3.80 13.81 1.04
C GLN A 594 2.53 13.31 0.29
N VAL A 595 1.86 12.28 0.82
CA VAL A 595 0.57 11.81 0.27
C VAL A 595 -0.47 12.92 0.30
N ARG A 596 -0.58 13.63 1.42
CA ARG A 596 -1.51 14.77 1.55
C ARG A 596 -1.24 15.85 0.52
N ALA A 597 0.02 16.24 0.33
CA ALA A 597 0.41 17.26 -0.63
C ALA A 597 0.09 16.83 -2.08
N ARG A 598 0.28 15.55 -2.42
CA ARG A 598 -0.10 15.01 -3.73
C ARG A 598 -1.62 15.08 -3.96
N LEU A 599 -2.41 14.78 -2.94
CA LEU A 599 -3.87 14.96 -3.01
C LEU A 599 -4.25 16.42 -3.19
N GLU A 600 -3.64 17.35 -2.44
CA GLU A 600 -3.87 18.78 -2.59
C GLU A 600 -3.50 19.29 -3.99
N GLU A 601 -2.41 18.78 -4.57
CA GLU A 601 -1.99 19.15 -5.93
C GLU A 601 -2.95 18.60 -6.99
N THR A 602 -3.40 17.35 -6.84
CA THR A 602 -4.21 16.68 -7.88
C THR A 602 -5.68 17.03 -7.83
N GLN A 603 -6.26 17.23 -6.65
CA GLN A 603 -7.70 17.46 -6.48
C GLN A 603 -8.04 18.79 -5.79
N GLY A 604 -7.03 19.60 -5.44
CA GLY A 604 -7.21 20.92 -4.80
C GLY A 604 -7.44 20.88 -3.30
N HIS A 605 -7.54 19.72 -2.69
CA HIS A 605 -7.72 19.50 -1.25
C HIS A 605 -7.33 18.08 -0.85
N ALA A 606 -7.26 17.80 0.45
CA ALA A 606 -7.06 16.45 1.00
C ALA A 606 -8.16 16.08 2.01
N HIS A 607 -9.41 16.46 1.74
CA HIS A 607 -10.50 16.23 2.70
C HIS A 607 -10.82 14.76 2.93
N ASN A 608 -10.45 13.89 2.01
CA ASN A 608 -10.59 12.43 2.13
C ASN A 608 -9.44 11.77 2.90
N HIS A 609 -8.45 12.53 3.38
CA HIS A 609 -7.27 12.02 4.06
C HIS A 609 -7.16 12.59 5.48
N VAL A 610 -6.94 11.73 6.47
CA VAL A 610 -6.66 12.13 7.85
C VAL A 610 -5.42 11.43 8.38
N ILE A 611 -4.64 12.13 9.21
CA ILE A 611 -3.41 11.62 9.80
C ILE A 611 -3.60 11.50 11.32
N TRP A 612 -3.36 10.31 11.86
CA TRP A 612 -3.43 10.02 13.29
C TRP A 612 -2.04 9.66 13.79
N TYR A 613 -1.47 10.52 14.62
CA TYR A 613 -0.15 10.31 15.21
C TYR A 613 -0.24 9.54 16.51
N GLY A 614 0.42 8.40 16.58
CA GLY A 614 0.64 7.64 17.81
C GLY A 614 1.81 8.17 18.64
N ALA A 615 2.07 7.54 19.79
CA ALA A 615 3.06 8.00 20.74
C ALA A 615 4.51 7.54 20.44
N PHE A 616 4.66 6.50 19.62
CA PHE A 616 5.95 5.84 19.42
C PHE A 616 6.32 5.79 17.94
N PRO A 617 7.60 6.00 17.59
CA PRO A 617 8.09 5.79 16.23
C PRO A 617 7.77 4.37 15.75
N LEU A 618 7.35 4.21 14.50
CA LEU A 618 6.97 2.97 13.82
C LEU A 618 5.77 2.27 14.46
N ALA A 619 5.78 2.06 15.76
CA ALA A 619 4.72 1.34 16.49
C ALA A 619 3.63 2.26 17.08
N GLY A 620 3.70 3.56 16.85
CA GLY A 620 2.75 4.52 17.43
C GLY A 620 1.35 4.44 16.85
N ASP A 621 1.25 3.97 15.63
CA ASP A 621 0.03 3.77 14.87
C ASP A 621 -0.81 2.61 15.37
N THR A 622 -0.25 1.63 16.04
CA THR A 622 -0.99 0.43 16.50
C THR A 622 -2.10 0.76 17.49
N ILE A 623 -1.93 1.81 18.27
CA ILE A 623 -2.93 2.25 19.24
C ILE A 623 -4.26 2.64 18.58
N PHE A 624 -4.22 3.04 17.31
CA PHE A 624 -5.39 3.48 16.59
C PHE A 624 -5.98 2.43 15.65
N THR A 625 -5.34 1.27 15.46
CA THR A 625 -5.72 0.31 14.42
C THR A 625 -7.18 -0.13 14.51
N THR A 626 -7.65 -0.54 15.70
CA THR A 626 -9.04 -0.94 15.90
C THR A 626 -10.01 0.21 15.68
N GLU A 627 -9.70 1.39 16.22
CA GLU A 627 -10.56 2.57 16.05
C GLU A 627 -10.60 3.02 14.60
N ALA A 628 -9.48 2.95 13.88
CA ALA A 628 -9.43 3.27 12.47
C ALA A 628 -10.36 2.37 11.65
N LEU A 629 -10.40 1.07 11.95
CA LEU A 629 -11.37 0.15 11.32
C LEU A 629 -12.81 0.57 11.58
N LEU A 630 -13.15 0.91 12.84
CA LEU A 630 -14.52 1.32 13.19
C LEU A 630 -14.92 2.64 12.52
N VAL A 631 -14.03 3.63 12.49
CA VAL A 631 -14.28 4.92 11.84
C VAL A 631 -14.36 4.76 10.33
N MET A 632 -13.49 3.94 9.72
CA MET A 632 -13.55 3.64 8.29
C MET A 632 -14.87 2.95 7.94
N ASP A 633 -15.27 1.95 8.71
CA ASP A 633 -16.53 1.25 8.52
C ASP A 633 -17.74 2.20 8.62
N GLN A 634 -17.74 3.11 9.59
CA GLN A 634 -18.76 4.16 9.71
C GLN A 634 -18.77 5.09 8.50
N TRP A 635 -17.59 5.49 8.01
CA TRP A 635 -17.46 6.35 6.84
C TRP A 635 -18.04 5.70 5.59
N LEU A 636 -17.67 4.45 5.35
CA LEU A 636 -18.15 3.69 4.19
C LEU A 636 -19.64 3.37 4.28
N ALA A 637 -20.16 3.07 5.47
CA ALA A 637 -21.60 2.88 5.68
C ALA A 637 -22.40 4.17 5.39
N GLY A 638 -21.84 5.34 5.72
CA GLY A 638 -22.40 6.63 5.34
C GLY A 638 -22.48 6.80 3.82
N ILE A 639 -21.39 6.53 3.11
CA ILE A 639 -21.33 6.60 1.64
C ILE A 639 -22.30 5.59 1.03
N GLU A 640 -22.32 4.34 1.51
CA GLU A 640 -23.22 3.30 1.02
C GLU A 640 -24.70 3.68 1.16
N SER A 641 -25.05 4.40 2.22
CA SER A 641 -26.43 4.85 2.46
C SER A 641 -26.89 5.91 1.47
N ASP A 642 -25.96 6.60 0.81
CA ASP A 642 -26.23 7.64 -0.18
C ASP A 642 -26.43 7.02 -1.56
N GLN A 643 -27.71 6.93 -1.96
CA GLN A 643 -28.12 6.34 -3.25
C GLN A 643 -28.25 7.39 -4.37
N ASP A 644 -27.85 8.64 -4.12
CA ASP A 644 -27.87 9.68 -5.12
C ASP A 644 -26.82 9.41 -6.22
N GLU A 645 -27.02 10.01 -7.41
CA GLU A 645 -26.08 9.93 -8.52
C GLU A 645 -24.84 10.85 -8.35
N THR A 646 -24.62 11.36 -7.16
CA THR A 646 -23.47 12.21 -6.83
C THR A 646 -22.17 11.40 -7.02
N PRO A 647 -21.14 11.96 -7.67
CA PRO A 647 -19.85 11.31 -7.82
C PRO A 647 -19.23 10.88 -6.48
N VAL A 648 -18.56 9.73 -6.45
CA VAL A 648 -18.02 9.16 -5.21
C VAL A 648 -17.08 10.08 -4.45
N PRO A 649 -16.18 10.88 -5.09
CA PRO A 649 -15.35 11.83 -4.37
C PRO A 649 -16.16 12.83 -3.51
N HIS A 650 -17.29 13.28 -3.99
CA HIS A 650 -18.17 14.17 -3.21
C HIS A 650 -18.84 13.44 -2.03
N LYS A 651 -19.25 12.18 -2.24
CA LYS A 651 -19.82 11.34 -1.15
C LYS A 651 -18.78 11.08 -0.07
N VAL A 652 -17.53 10.83 -0.46
CA VAL A 652 -16.41 10.64 0.47
C VAL A 652 -16.25 11.85 1.40
N ILE A 653 -16.38 13.06 0.87
CA ILE A 653 -16.31 14.27 1.67
C ILE A 653 -17.57 14.47 2.51
N ALA A 654 -18.75 14.30 1.89
CA ALA A 654 -20.04 14.60 2.53
C ALA A 654 -20.36 13.67 3.72
N HIS A 655 -19.92 12.41 3.65
CA HIS A 655 -20.17 11.40 4.68
C HIS A 655 -18.99 11.17 5.63
N LYS A 656 -17.98 12.08 5.60
CA LYS A 656 -16.86 12.03 6.52
C LYS A 656 -17.33 12.13 7.97
N PRO A 657 -17.07 11.11 8.82
CA PRO A 657 -17.45 11.18 10.23
C PRO A 657 -16.72 12.33 10.93
N VAL A 658 -17.37 12.95 11.90
CA VAL A 658 -16.73 14.02 12.72
C VAL A 658 -15.49 13.52 13.47
N THR A 659 -15.41 12.22 13.72
CA THR A 659 -14.27 11.54 14.33
C THR A 659 -13.09 11.30 13.36
N ALA A 660 -13.34 11.35 12.05
CA ALA A 660 -12.33 11.22 11.00
C ALA A 660 -11.64 12.57 10.73
N ARG A 661 -10.79 12.99 11.65
CA ARG A 661 -9.98 14.21 11.57
C ARG A 661 -8.57 13.95 12.04
N ASP A 662 -7.66 14.87 11.74
CA ASP A 662 -6.28 14.80 12.23
C ASP A 662 -6.24 14.83 13.75
N ARG A 663 -5.42 13.96 14.34
CA ARG A 663 -5.22 13.89 15.79
C ARG A 663 -3.89 13.27 16.15
N CYS A 664 -3.46 13.42 17.40
CA CYS A 664 -2.25 12.80 17.88
C CYS A 664 -2.31 12.48 19.37
N LEU A 665 -1.42 11.57 19.79
CA LEU A 665 -1.15 11.26 21.18
C LEU A 665 0.17 11.93 21.59
N SER A 666 0.10 12.93 22.47
CA SER A 666 1.28 13.62 22.96
C SER A 666 1.99 12.81 24.04
N LEU A 667 3.33 12.77 23.98
CA LEU A 667 4.16 12.17 25.03
C LEU A 667 4.21 13.02 26.30
N SER A 668 3.85 14.32 26.23
CA SER A 668 3.84 15.21 27.40
C SER A 668 2.65 15.02 28.32
N ALA A 669 1.55 14.50 27.81
CA ALA A 669 0.34 14.23 28.59
C ALA A 669 -0.43 13.05 27.99
N PRO A 670 0.14 11.84 27.94
CA PRO A 670 -0.45 10.71 27.25
C PRO A 670 -1.76 10.26 27.91
N PHE A 671 -1.88 10.36 29.24
CA PHE A 671 -3.05 9.90 29.98
C PHE A 671 -3.25 10.70 31.28
N SER A 672 -4.51 10.76 31.73
CA SER A 672 -4.92 11.30 33.03
C SER A 672 -5.94 10.40 33.68
N GLU A 673 -6.22 10.57 34.99
CA GLU A 673 -7.27 9.83 35.71
C GLU A 673 -8.68 9.97 35.08
N GLU A 674 -8.89 10.98 34.21
CA GLU A 674 -10.13 11.24 33.49
C GLU A 674 -10.05 10.84 32.00
N GLY A 675 -8.98 10.14 31.61
CA GLY A 675 -8.68 9.83 30.21
C GLY A 675 -7.71 10.82 29.55
N PRO A 676 -7.42 10.69 28.26
CA PRO A 676 -6.49 11.54 27.54
C PRO A 676 -6.98 12.99 27.50
N LYS A 677 -6.09 13.94 27.83
CA LYS A 677 -6.35 15.38 27.79
C LYS A 677 -5.67 16.04 26.61
N ALA A 678 -6.19 17.23 26.24
CA ALA A 678 -5.55 18.06 25.20
C ALA A 678 -4.00 18.14 25.34
N PRO A 679 -3.26 18.10 24.23
CA PRO A 679 -3.68 18.16 22.84
C PRO A 679 -4.19 16.83 22.25
N TYR A 680 -4.39 15.82 23.06
CA TYR A 680 -4.87 14.54 22.63
C TYR A 680 -6.40 14.56 22.46
N THR A 681 -6.87 14.28 21.26
CA THR A 681 -8.30 14.27 20.96
C THR A 681 -9.00 12.99 21.36
N GLY A 682 -8.26 12.03 21.91
CA GLY A 682 -8.79 10.82 22.49
C GLY A 682 -9.40 9.83 21.52
N ASN A 683 -9.63 8.65 22.02
CA ASN A 683 -10.40 7.62 21.34
C ASN A 683 -11.87 7.79 21.71
N LEU A 684 -12.71 8.19 20.76
CA LEU A 684 -14.12 8.43 20.99
C LEU A 684 -14.94 7.14 21.16
N PHE A 685 -14.40 6.00 20.76
CA PHE A 685 -15.07 4.70 20.87
C PHE A 685 -14.59 3.88 22.07
N TYR A 686 -13.38 4.16 22.54
CA TYR A 686 -12.79 3.50 23.70
C TYR A 686 -12.43 4.56 24.73
N PRO A 687 -13.01 4.52 25.93
CA PRO A 687 -12.75 5.53 26.97
C PRO A 687 -11.30 5.50 27.48
N GLU A 688 -10.57 4.42 27.23
CA GLU A 688 -9.18 4.26 27.61
C GLU A 688 -8.32 3.88 26.41
N PRO A 689 -7.29 4.66 26.05
CA PRO A 689 -6.36 4.27 24.99
C PRO A 689 -5.58 3.04 25.45
N GLN A 690 -5.71 1.95 24.68
CA GLN A 690 -4.97 0.73 24.93
C GLN A 690 -3.62 0.84 24.23
N VAL A 691 -2.61 1.24 24.95
CA VAL A 691 -1.23 1.03 24.50
C VAL A 691 -0.90 -0.42 24.78
N ALA A 692 -0.75 -1.18 23.73
CA ALA A 692 -0.33 -2.57 23.69
C ALA A 692 0.13 -3.13 25.05
N GLY A 693 -0.78 -3.69 25.83
CA GLY A 693 -0.49 -4.40 27.05
C GLY A 693 -0.04 -3.59 28.26
N LEU A 694 -0.12 -2.29 28.19
CA LEU A 694 0.19 -1.46 29.34
C LEU A 694 -1.08 -0.82 29.87
N THR A 695 -1.31 -0.88 31.19
CA THR A 695 -2.33 -0.03 31.80
C THR A 695 -1.87 1.44 31.74
N PRO A 696 -2.78 2.42 31.82
CA PRO A 696 -2.41 3.84 31.84
C PRO A 696 -1.32 4.17 32.87
N GLU A 697 -1.30 3.48 34.01
CA GLU A 697 -0.30 3.67 35.08
C GLU A 697 1.06 3.03 34.73
N GLN A 698 1.10 2.08 33.81
CA GLN A 698 2.34 1.41 33.36
C GLN A 698 3.03 2.15 32.24
N ILE A 699 2.35 3.12 31.61
CA ILE A 699 2.95 3.94 30.54
C ILE A 699 3.89 4.94 31.21
N PRO A 700 5.20 4.95 30.86
CA PRO A 700 6.14 5.89 31.44
C PRO A 700 5.72 7.32 31.08
N THR A 701 5.25 8.08 32.07
CA THR A 701 5.03 9.51 31.88
C THR A 701 6.39 10.23 31.91
N LEU A 702 6.68 11.00 30.87
CA LEU A 702 7.79 11.93 30.87
C LEU A 702 7.38 13.21 31.63
N PRO A 703 8.31 13.89 32.30
CA PRO A 703 8.05 15.25 32.75
C PRO A 703 7.49 16.10 31.61
N ALA A 704 6.47 16.92 31.88
CA ALA A 704 5.75 17.67 30.86
C ALA A 704 6.67 18.49 29.93
N GLU A 705 7.72 19.11 30.53
CA GLU A 705 8.71 19.90 29.78
C GLU A 705 9.52 19.02 28.82
N LEU A 706 9.91 17.82 29.24
CA LEU A 706 10.66 16.89 28.39
C LEU A 706 9.76 16.29 27.28
N GLY A 707 8.51 15.99 27.61
CA GLY A 707 7.52 15.54 26.64
C GLY A 707 7.28 16.59 25.56
N GLN A 708 7.10 17.86 25.93
CA GLN A 708 6.94 18.96 24.96
C GLN A 708 8.18 19.15 24.08
N ILE A 709 9.38 19.02 24.64
CA ILE A 709 10.63 19.09 23.86
C ILE A 709 10.70 17.95 22.86
N LEU A 710 10.31 16.75 23.26
CA LEU A 710 10.28 15.58 22.37
C LEU A 710 9.18 15.70 21.31
N ASP A 711 7.99 16.16 21.66
CA ASP A 711 6.92 16.41 20.70
C ASP A 711 7.37 17.40 19.59
N VAL A 712 8.07 18.47 19.96
CA VAL A 712 8.65 19.42 19.00
C VAL A 712 9.81 18.79 18.22
N ALA A 713 10.68 18.03 18.89
CA ALA A 713 11.84 17.41 18.24
C ALA A 713 11.44 16.29 17.27
N THR A 714 10.35 15.57 17.56
CA THR A 714 9.83 14.49 16.72
C THR A 714 8.82 14.95 15.67
N GLY A 715 8.54 16.26 15.60
CA GLY A 715 7.67 16.82 14.57
C GLY A 715 6.20 16.38 14.67
N GLN A 716 5.72 16.02 15.86
CA GLN A 716 4.29 15.71 16.05
C GLN A 716 3.42 16.90 15.65
N VAL A 717 2.61 16.72 14.62
CA VAL A 717 1.73 17.73 14.06
C VAL A 717 0.29 17.29 14.25
N CYS A 718 -0.41 17.92 15.17
CA CYS A 718 -1.80 17.63 15.46
C CYS A 718 -2.68 18.80 15.05
N GLY A 719 -3.84 18.50 14.49
CA GLY A 719 -4.90 19.49 14.39
C GLY A 719 -5.28 19.97 15.81
N LEU A 720 -5.42 21.26 15.99
CA LEU A 720 -5.81 21.85 17.27
C LEU A 720 -7.19 22.49 17.11
N ASP A 721 -8.25 21.76 17.52
CA ASP A 721 -9.62 22.29 17.57
C ASP A 721 -9.92 22.79 18.97
N LEU A 722 -10.03 24.11 19.10
CA LEU A 722 -10.23 24.76 20.39
C LEU A 722 -11.64 24.55 20.95
N GLY A 723 -12.64 24.32 20.10
CA GLY A 723 -14.01 24.00 20.51
C GLY A 723 -14.07 22.64 21.20
N GLU A 724 -13.32 21.67 20.71
CA GLU A 724 -13.23 20.35 21.31
C GLU A 724 -12.45 20.30 22.62
N LEU A 725 -11.53 21.25 22.80
CA LEU A 725 -10.88 21.46 24.09
C LEU A 725 -11.85 21.99 25.16
N GLY A 726 -13.13 22.09 24.83
CA GLY A 726 -14.19 22.57 25.71
C GLY A 726 -14.15 24.08 25.93
N LEU A 727 -13.46 24.84 25.08
CA LEU A 727 -13.53 26.28 25.08
C LEU A 727 -14.88 26.74 24.52
N PRO A 728 -15.58 27.68 25.17
CA PRO A 728 -16.80 28.25 24.59
C PRO A 728 -16.54 28.88 23.22
N ASP A 729 -17.48 28.75 22.27
CA ASP A 729 -17.35 29.23 20.90
C ASP A 729 -16.91 30.69 20.82
N ILE A 730 -17.39 31.55 21.75
CA ILE A 730 -16.98 32.95 21.83
C ILE A 730 -15.45 33.14 22.06
N ILE A 731 -14.77 32.12 22.53
CA ILE A 731 -13.31 32.11 22.77
C ILE A 731 -12.64 31.25 21.70
N ALA A 732 -13.21 30.09 21.35
CA ALA A 732 -12.67 29.16 20.39
C ALA A 732 -12.62 29.74 18.98
N ASP A 733 -13.73 30.29 18.47
CA ASP A 733 -13.85 30.81 17.10
C ASP A 733 -12.79 31.90 16.78
N PRO A 734 -12.58 32.92 17.62
CA PRO A 734 -11.61 33.95 17.29
C PRO A 734 -10.13 33.47 17.47
N LEU A 735 -9.89 32.40 18.22
CA LEU A 735 -8.55 31.87 18.44
C LEU A 735 -8.20 30.70 17.50
N GLN A 736 -9.19 30.07 16.85
CA GLN A 736 -8.95 28.95 15.94
C GLN A 736 -7.96 29.29 14.80
N PRO A 737 -8.02 30.46 14.15
CA PRO A 737 -7.01 30.82 13.14
C PRO A 737 -5.57 30.83 13.67
N ILE A 738 -5.37 31.20 14.96
CA ILE A 738 -4.05 31.18 15.59
C ILE A 738 -3.62 29.75 15.86
N ALA A 739 -4.54 28.87 16.28
CA ALA A 739 -4.28 27.46 16.45
C ALA A 739 -3.88 26.80 15.11
N ASP A 740 -4.57 27.16 14.03
CA ASP A 740 -4.25 26.69 12.68
C ASP A 740 -2.87 27.16 12.21
N GLU A 741 -2.48 28.44 12.51
CA GLU A 741 -1.12 28.93 12.23
C GLU A 741 -0.04 28.16 12.99
N VAL A 742 -0.31 27.75 14.22
CA VAL A 742 0.64 26.89 15.00
C VAL A 742 0.78 25.52 14.35
N VAL A 743 -0.31 24.93 13.86
CA VAL A 743 -0.28 23.66 13.13
C VAL A 743 0.52 23.80 11.83
N GLU A 744 0.29 24.87 11.06
CA GLU A 744 1.05 25.13 9.84
C GLU A 744 2.53 25.38 10.10
N ALA A 745 2.87 26.07 11.20
CA ALA A 745 4.26 26.23 11.59
C ALA A 745 4.93 24.89 11.95
N LYS A 746 4.20 23.97 12.59
CA LYS A 746 4.68 22.61 12.86
C LYS A 746 4.87 21.80 11.58
N LYS A 747 3.93 21.90 10.64
CA LYS A 747 4.06 21.29 9.30
C LYS A 747 5.35 21.76 8.61
N LEU A 748 5.64 23.07 8.68
CA LEU A 748 6.87 23.62 8.13
C LEU A 748 8.13 23.02 8.79
N VAL A 749 8.09 22.78 10.09
CA VAL A 749 9.19 22.08 10.80
C VAL A 749 9.37 20.66 10.29
N VAL A 750 8.30 19.90 10.11
CA VAL A 750 8.35 18.56 9.50
C VAL A 750 8.95 18.64 8.10
N GLN A 751 8.45 19.55 7.25
CA GLN A 751 8.93 19.73 5.89
C GLN A 751 10.40 20.14 5.78
N THR A 752 10.91 20.88 6.74
CA THR A 752 12.27 21.42 6.71
C THR A 752 13.30 20.58 7.47
N ARG A 753 12.87 19.75 8.41
CA ARG A 753 13.74 18.89 9.22
C ARG A 753 13.62 17.41 8.95
N PHE A 754 12.48 16.97 8.38
CA PHE A 754 12.15 15.58 8.14
C PHE A 754 11.72 15.36 6.68
N GLY A 755 12.42 15.97 5.76
CA GLY A 755 12.24 15.81 4.32
C GLY A 755 13.21 14.79 3.73
N THR A 756 13.68 15.07 2.53
CA THR A 756 14.60 14.25 1.74
C THR A 756 15.81 15.08 1.29
N PRO A 757 16.88 14.46 0.77
CA PRO A 757 17.98 15.22 0.16
C PRO A 757 17.51 16.18 -0.94
N ARG A 758 16.41 15.85 -1.62
CA ARG A 758 15.85 16.69 -2.70
C ARG A 758 14.99 17.84 -2.17
N THR A 759 14.25 17.64 -1.10
CA THR A 759 13.51 18.77 -0.49
C THR A 759 14.43 19.84 0.04
N VAL A 760 15.59 19.45 0.57
CA VAL A 760 16.65 20.41 0.95
C VAL A 760 17.51 20.89 -0.25
N ALA A 761 17.28 20.36 -1.42
CA ALA A 761 17.79 20.87 -2.69
C ALA A 761 16.75 21.73 -3.46
N GLY A 762 15.55 21.95 -2.89
CA GLY A 762 14.52 22.84 -3.41
C GLY A 762 13.28 22.14 -3.97
N GLU A 763 13.20 20.81 -3.94
CA GLU A 763 12.00 20.08 -4.36
C GLU A 763 10.81 20.33 -3.42
N ALA A 764 9.60 20.32 -3.97
CA ALA A 764 8.37 20.39 -3.18
C ALA A 764 8.17 19.10 -2.35
N ILE A 765 7.34 19.18 -1.31
CA ILE A 765 7.03 18.05 -0.43
C ILE A 765 6.37 16.87 -1.19
N THR A 766 5.74 17.09 -2.32
CA THR A 766 5.16 16.05 -3.16
C THR A 766 6.19 15.03 -3.65
N THR A 767 7.45 15.44 -3.77
CA THR A 767 8.61 14.64 -4.21
C THR A 767 8.29 13.68 -5.37
N LEU A 768 7.67 14.22 -6.42
CA LEU A 768 7.33 13.46 -7.62
C LEU A 768 8.47 13.38 -8.64
N ASN A 769 9.57 14.13 -8.41
CA ASN A 769 10.64 14.27 -9.39
C ASN A 769 11.69 13.15 -9.27
N ASN A 770 11.41 11.98 -9.81
CA ASN A 770 12.48 11.02 -10.04
C ASN A 770 13.53 11.60 -10.99
N LYS A 771 13.10 12.45 -11.94
CA LYS A 771 13.95 13.29 -12.77
C LYS A 771 13.36 14.69 -12.93
N CYS A 772 14.14 15.73 -12.56
CA CYS A 772 13.74 17.12 -12.73
C CYS A 772 13.98 17.63 -14.15
N GLN A 773 13.24 18.65 -14.56
CA GLN A 773 13.61 19.52 -15.66
C GLN A 773 14.87 20.31 -15.26
N LEU A 774 15.73 20.66 -16.25
CA LEU A 774 16.94 21.42 -15.97
C LEU A 774 16.79 22.89 -16.38
N LYS A 775 17.33 23.78 -15.54
CA LYS A 775 17.48 25.21 -15.82
C LYS A 775 18.96 25.61 -15.76
N PRO A 776 19.37 26.71 -16.45
CA PRO A 776 20.70 27.28 -16.25
C PRO A 776 20.96 27.63 -14.78
N VAL A 777 22.21 27.53 -14.35
CA VAL A 777 22.62 27.95 -12.99
C VAL A 777 22.37 29.45 -12.84
N ASP A 778 21.60 29.83 -11.79
CA ASP A 778 21.30 31.24 -11.49
C ASP A 778 22.20 31.75 -10.36
N PRO A 779 23.01 32.82 -10.59
CA PRO A 779 23.77 33.44 -9.53
C PRO A 779 22.95 33.89 -8.31
N ALA A 780 21.65 34.15 -8.48
CA ALA A 780 20.78 34.58 -7.40
C ALA A 780 20.56 33.49 -6.33
N ASP A 781 20.72 32.22 -6.72
CA ASP A 781 20.63 31.09 -5.79
C ASP A 781 21.80 31.05 -4.78
N TYR A 782 22.88 31.84 -5.01
CA TYR A 782 24.11 31.87 -4.21
C TYR A 782 24.45 33.28 -3.69
N PRO A 783 23.71 33.83 -2.72
CA PRO A 783 23.91 35.17 -2.21
C PRO A 783 25.31 35.37 -1.56
N VAL A 784 25.93 36.52 -1.76
CA VAL A 784 27.30 36.85 -1.28
C VAL A 784 27.48 36.68 0.22
N ASN A 785 26.42 36.96 1.01
CA ASN A 785 26.47 36.86 2.47
C ASN A 785 26.70 35.42 2.95
N ILE A 786 26.23 34.40 2.21
CA ILE A 786 26.46 32.99 2.55
C ILE A 786 27.84 32.51 2.11
N LEU A 787 28.47 33.20 1.17
CA LEU A 787 29.79 32.86 0.62
C LEU A 787 30.94 33.45 1.43
N ASN A 788 30.66 34.13 2.54
CA ASN A 788 31.62 34.74 3.48
C ASN A 788 32.71 35.61 2.81
N GLY A 789 32.39 36.25 1.70
CA GLY A 789 33.31 37.07 0.91
C GLY A 789 34.39 36.30 0.14
N VAL A 790 34.33 34.97 0.11
CA VAL A 790 35.28 34.11 -0.64
C VAL A 790 34.98 34.18 -2.13
N TYR A 791 33.70 34.23 -2.50
CA TYR A 791 33.23 34.31 -3.87
C TYR A 791 32.25 35.46 -4.07
N THR A 792 32.18 35.98 -5.29
CA THR A 792 30.98 36.69 -5.75
C THR A 792 29.92 35.67 -6.17
N SER A 793 28.63 36.05 -6.23
CA SER A 793 27.56 35.17 -6.68
C SER A 793 27.81 34.65 -8.09
N GLU A 794 28.25 35.51 -9.01
CA GLU A 794 28.58 35.11 -10.39
C GLU A 794 29.79 34.17 -10.44
N GLY A 795 30.82 34.44 -9.65
CA GLY A 795 32.01 33.59 -9.60
C GLY A 795 31.72 32.20 -9.00
N PHE A 796 30.81 32.14 -8.05
CA PHE A 796 30.36 30.87 -7.49
C PHE A 796 29.48 30.11 -8.47
N ALA A 797 28.49 30.76 -9.08
CA ALA A 797 27.62 30.18 -10.11
C ALA A 797 28.41 29.61 -11.28
N GLN A 798 29.51 30.26 -11.66
CA GLN A 798 30.41 29.71 -12.68
C GLN A 798 31.03 28.38 -12.24
N LYS A 799 31.46 28.24 -10.97
CA LYS A 799 31.98 26.97 -10.47
C LYS A 799 30.91 25.89 -10.38
N VAL A 800 29.71 26.26 -10.03
CA VAL A 800 28.55 25.34 -10.05
C VAL A 800 28.26 24.90 -11.48
N SER A 801 28.33 25.80 -12.46
CA SER A 801 28.13 25.43 -13.88
C SER A 801 29.21 24.48 -14.42
N GLU A 802 30.42 24.51 -13.85
CA GLU A 802 31.47 23.53 -14.19
C GLU A 802 31.14 22.12 -13.70
N ILE A 803 30.36 22.00 -12.59
CA ILE A 803 29.88 20.72 -12.03
C ILE A 803 28.60 20.28 -12.75
N PHE A 804 27.74 21.22 -13.11
CA PHE A 804 26.47 20.99 -13.78
C PHE A 804 26.44 21.61 -15.18
N PRO A 805 27.14 21.03 -16.16
CA PRO A 805 27.26 21.64 -17.50
C PRO A 805 25.92 21.71 -18.25
N ASP A 806 25.00 20.81 -17.96
CA ASP A 806 23.65 20.74 -18.55
C ASP A 806 22.60 21.54 -17.75
N GLY A 807 22.99 22.10 -16.60
CA GLY A 807 22.12 22.85 -15.71
C GLY A 807 21.75 22.13 -14.41
N VAL A 808 20.94 22.82 -13.62
CA VAL A 808 20.48 22.36 -12.31
C VAL A 808 18.97 22.15 -12.31
N CYS A 809 18.44 21.39 -11.35
CA CYS A 809 17.03 21.11 -11.25
C CYS A 809 16.15 22.37 -11.18
N ASP A 810 15.13 22.41 -12.01
CA ASP A 810 14.03 23.37 -11.95
C ASP A 810 12.78 22.69 -11.39
N TYR A 811 12.65 22.67 -10.09
CA TYR A 811 11.50 22.09 -9.40
C TYR A 811 10.21 22.92 -9.50
N THR A 812 10.22 24.02 -10.25
CA THR A 812 9.00 24.77 -10.59
C THR A 812 8.30 24.21 -11.85
N GLN A 813 8.95 23.28 -12.51
CA GLN A 813 8.42 22.58 -13.69
C GLN A 813 7.95 21.17 -13.31
N PRO A 814 6.99 20.60 -14.04
CA PRO A 814 6.60 19.20 -13.86
C PRO A 814 7.79 18.25 -14.04
N PRO A 815 7.78 17.07 -13.39
CA PRO A 815 8.79 16.04 -13.59
C PRO A 815 8.98 15.65 -15.06
N VAL A 816 10.20 15.27 -15.43
CA VAL A 816 10.44 14.72 -16.76
C VAL A 816 9.74 13.37 -16.89
N GLY A 817 9.00 13.16 -17.96
CA GLY A 817 8.30 11.89 -18.21
C GLY A 817 6.96 11.73 -17.47
N GLU A 818 6.55 12.71 -16.68
CA GLU A 818 5.25 12.69 -16.02
C GLU A 818 4.12 12.61 -17.06
N VAL A 819 3.27 11.62 -16.87
CA VAL A 819 2.05 11.39 -17.66
C VAL A 819 0.96 10.87 -16.71
N PRO A 820 -0.33 11.06 -17.04
CA PRO A 820 -1.43 10.52 -16.24
C PRO A 820 -1.33 9.00 -16.07
N THR A 821 -1.69 8.52 -14.89
CA THR A 821 -1.81 7.09 -14.61
C THR A 821 -2.90 6.47 -15.48
N LEU A 822 -2.55 5.44 -16.24
CA LEU A 822 -3.51 4.64 -17.01
C LEU A 822 -4.09 3.56 -16.10
N THR A 823 -5.37 3.69 -15.76
CA THR A 823 -6.03 2.72 -14.89
C THR A 823 -6.51 1.48 -15.65
N TRP A 824 -6.76 0.40 -14.92
CA TRP A 824 -7.34 -0.84 -15.48
C TRP A 824 -8.77 -0.66 -16.03
N LEU A 825 -9.43 0.45 -15.73
CA LEU A 825 -10.75 0.82 -16.28
C LEU A 825 -10.64 1.62 -17.57
N GLN A 826 -9.42 1.93 -18.00
CA GLN A 826 -9.12 2.65 -19.22
C GLN A 826 -8.26 1.78 -20.12
N TYR A 827 -8.49 1.85 -21.43
CA TYR A 827 -7.59 1.27 -22.40
C TYR A 827 -7.61 2.13 -23.68
N GLY A 828 -6.56 2.05 -24.45
CA GLY A 828 -6.41 2.80 -25.67
C GLY A 828 -5.00 2.69 -26.21
N ASP A 829 -4.75 3.27 -27.36
CA ASP A 829 -3.41 3.47 -27.87
C ASP A 829 -2.82 4.77 -27.27
N GLU A 830 -1.55 5.04 -27.56
CA GLU A 830 -0.84 6.24 -27.04
C GLU A 830 -1.51 7.58 -27.40
N GLN A 831 -2.43 7.58 -28.34
CA GLN A 831 -3.10 8.79 -28.85
C GLN A 831 -4.53 8.94 -28.34
N THR A 832 -5.17 7.87 -27.93
CA THR A 832 -6.56 7.86 -27.49
C THR A 832 -6.75 6.97 -26.27
N VAL A 833 -6.62 7.54 -25.07
CA VAL A 833 -7.08 6.89 -23.87
C VAL A 833 -8.62 6.88 -23.92
N LYS A 834 -9.20 5.70 -23.96
CA LYS A 834 -10.65 5.53 -23.89
C LYS A 834 -11.02 4.94 -22.54
N THR A 835 -12.00 5.54 -21.88
CA THR A 835 -12.74 4.83 -20.85
C THR A 835 -13.35 3.60 -21.54
N GLY A 836 -12.89 2.42 -21.17
CA GLY A 836 -13.23 1.22 -21.89
C GLY A 836 -13.18 0.01 -20.98
N GLY A 837 -13.48 -1.10 -21.52
CA GLY A 837 -13.73 -2.29 -20.74
C GLY A 837 -15.16 -2.32 -20.23
N GLU A 838 -15.54 -3.43 -19.67
CA GLU A 838 -16.80 -3.56 -18.98
C GLU A 838 -16.74 -2.75 -17.67
N PRO A 839 -17.82 -2.10 -17.26
CA PRO A 839 -17.86 -1.44 -15.97
C PRO A 839 -17.69 -2.47 -14.83
N LEU A 840 -17.29 -1.98 -13.66
CA LEU A 840 -17.29 -2.82 -12.46
C LEU A 840 -18.68 -3.36 -12.19
N PRO A 841 -18.79 -4.64 -11.75
CA PRO A 841 -20.06 -5.28 -11.57
C PRO A 841 -20.92 -4.57 -10.53
N THR A 842 -22.11 -4.19 -10.92
CA THR A 842 -23.14 -3.67 -10.02
C THR A 842 -24.44 -4.43 -10.20
N SER A 843 -25.20 -4.62 -9.12
CA SER A 843 -26.59 -5.11 -9.15
C SER A 843 -27.53 -3.94 -8.81
N THR A 844 -28.81 -4.21 -8.83
CA THR A 844 -29.84 -3.27 -8.33
C THR A 844 -30.01 -3.34 -6.81
N ASP A 845 -29.33 -4.28 -6.15
CA ASP A 845 -29.37 -4.47 -4.70
C ASP A 845 -28.34 -3.60 -3.99
N LYS A 846 -28.54 -3.37 -2.70
CA LYS A 846 -27.52 -2.75 -1.82
C LYS A 846 -26.24 -3.55 -1.78
N VAL A 847 -26.34 -4.87 -1.91
CA VAL A 847 -25.23 -5.82 -1.97
C VAL A 847 -25.11 -6.32 -3.39
N ALA A 848 -24.06 -6.00 -4.08
CA ALA A 848 -24.09 -6.03 -5.52
C ALA A 848 -22.83 -6.56 -6.19
N GLY A 849 -22.37 -7.72 -5.84
CA GLY A 849 -21.23 -8.33 -6.49
C GLY A 849 -19.93 -7.73 -6.00
N TRP A 850 -19.32 -6.87 -6.78
CA TRP A 850 -17.98 -6.29 -6.49
C TRP A 850 -17.97 -5.26 -5.37
N ALA A 851 -18.96 -4.39 -5.35
CA ALA A 851 -19.23 -3.40 -4.32
C ALA A 851 -20.68 -2.90 -4.44
N SER A 852 -21.18 -2.22 -3.40
CA SER A 852 -22.47 -1.54 -3.47
C SER A 852 -22.46 -0.49 -4.60
N PRO A 853 -23.58 -0.26 -5.31
CA PRO A 853 -23.68 0.74 -6.37
C PRO A 853 -23.29 2.16 -5.97
N ALA A 854 -23.35 2.47 -4.66
CA ALA A 854 -22.93 3.77 -4.13
C ALA A 854 -21.43 4.07 -4.32
N PHE A 855 -20.61 3.05 -4.61
CA PHE A 855 -19.16 3.15 -4.78
C PHE A 855 -18.71 3.09 -6.25
N GLY A 856 -19.45 3.69 -7.16
CA GLY A 856 -18.99 3.88 -8.54
C GLY A 856 -17.65 4.63 -8.57
N VAL A 857 -16.79 4.28 -9.55
CA VAL A 857 -15.47 4.93 -9.68
C VAL A 857 -15.61 6.16 -10.58
N ASP A 858 -15.12 7.30 -10.12
CA ASP A 858 -14.95 8.50 -10.92
C ASP A 858 -13.47 8.63 -11.34
N LEU A 859 -13.18 8.55 -12.63
CA LEU A 859 -11.85 8.68 -13.20
C LEU A 859 -11.49 10.11 -13.62
N ASN A 860 -12.32 11.08 -13.35
CA ASN A 860 -12.10 12.45 -13.79
C ASN A 860 -12.39 13.49 -12.67
N PRO A 861 -11.85 13.32 -11.46
CA PRO A 861 -12.20 14.18 -10.33
C PRO A 861 -11.72 15.64 -10.47
N ARG A 862 -10.84 15.94 -11.45
CA ARG A 862 -10.26 17.30 -11.61
C ARG A 862 -11.23 18.37 -12.15
N GLY A 863 -12.40 17.98 -12.64
CA GLY A 863 -13.29 18.91 -13.35
C GLY A 863 -14.34 19.58 -12.49
N ASP A 864 -14.81 18.99 -11.41
CA ASP A 864 -16.07 19.35 -10.75
C ASP A 864 -16.02 19.38 -9.22
N LEU A 865 -14.84 19.28 -8.57
CA LEU A 865 -14.70 19.34 -7.10
C LEU A 865 -14.57 20.75 -6.56
#